data_23d174351fdbc7cb9cfe9b9f4f8b6bc1
#
_entry.id   23d174351fdbc7cb9cfe9b9f4f8b6bc1
#
_cell.length_a   1.000
_cell.length_b   1.000
_cell.length_c   1.000
_cell.angle_alpha   90.00
_cell.angle_beta   90.00
_cell.angle_gamma   90.00
#
_symmetry.space_group_name_H-M   'P 1'
#
loop_
_entity.id
_entity.type
_entity.pdbx_description
1 polymer ?
#
loop_
_entity_poly.entity_id
_entity_poly.type
_entity_poly.pdbx_seq_one_letter_code
_entity_poly.pdbx_strand_id
1 'polypeptide(L)'
;MLHSKRCLTGFIAPFVCFFITPPVWAEEPQTLQEVRVTGKRDDVAERRESSTQKIVLERREIENLGVMTIGEVVGKLPGVEVGSGSAGQRARGMSRDSVQILVDGERQAGGSLVVSGALGRLPSGDLERVEILRGSSPEFGGSAPITVNLVIKKALPKRSTEFRAGLGLRGAEPNYQLSWTENGGEGGFAWSLPVSLIFNNSPSDSSLDRQDTAAGTRTLWQQENTTGSGKMGHHAISPRMTWKAGSDSLTIAPLFFYGPMDRNTNAALTAYANPAAGTGLSYNGERNSRENTLNRLLRLRAEGEKHLGDSKLTGRTAINNGTRTVDMVRDAYNAANVLTASTESTRSDDNEFNLALRLDRPLGEHLLALGVEHVNLHRTEDQNFTGSFVSVSSSRAQERQNIIWAQDDWMVRPDVTFTYGLRGEAIALSSAAASQQQSRLLPSVAARWEPVDKLVIRSSLGAGLKMPKLDEISNAASPSIAANTPVEADRRGNPNLRPERSVNFEAVIERYLDGDAGVIGANLYARSTQDFTERCVQLEGVRWVDRPYNEGRAMHWGWELDGKMRTDSWGWKGATVKAHLTLPHAQVNDTRLGIRRMARDTPRYVLSAGVDQSLPKLQSSYGVSLQHSALSETAIPGEQRGMTRARTVLDAFWLYKLTPRFNLRMAGQNLLKADTVRQNIITSAGNEWQLSNTDRGYRSVLFTVEGRW
;
A
#
# COMPACT_ATOMS: atom_id res chain seq x y z
N MET A 1 4.81 -34.09 45.79
CA MET A 1 5.19 -33.06 46.78
C MET A 1 5.54 -31.80 46.01
N LEU A 2 4.74 -30.72 46.27
CA LEU A 2 5.01 -29.27 46.11
C LEU A 2 5.40 -28.77 44.73
N HIS A 3 4.46 -28.24 43.94
CA HIS A 3 3.93 -26.86 43.88
C HIS A 3 4.97 -25.78 43.75
N SER A 4 4.97 -25.14 42.57
CA SER A 4 5.12 -23.69 42.52
C SER A 4 4.53 -23.12 41.23
N LYS A 5 3.29 -22.60 41.33
CA LYS A 5 2.69 -21.65 40.41
C LYS A 5 3.41 -20.30 40.59
N ARG A 6 3.82 -19.65 39.54
CA ARG A 6 4.07 -18.20 39.53
C ARG A 6 3.20 -17.55 38.47
N CYS A 7 2.08 -16.99 38.93
CA CYS A 7 1.36 -15.91 38.29
C CYS A 7 2.24 -14.66 38.32
N LEU A 8 2.49 -14.04 37.16
CA LEU A 8 2.95 -12.65 37.10
C LEU A 8 1.77 -11.81 36.60
N THR A 9 1.00 -11.29 37.52
CA THR A 9 0.06 -10.19 37.33
C THR A 9 0.85 -8.89 37.33
N GLY A 10 1.09 -8.32 36.16
CA GLY A 10 1.64 -6.98 36.02
C GLY A 10 0.54 -5.93 36.23
N PHE A 11 0.61 -5.22 37.32
CA PHE A 11 -0.20 -4.04 37.62
C PHE A 11 0.12 -2.92 36.62
N ILE A 12 -0.86 -2.48 35.86
CA ILE A 12 -0.87 -1.17 35.23
C ILE A 12 -1.75 -0.28 36.10
N ALA A 13 -1.12 0.58 36.90
CA ALA A 13 -1.81 1.64 37.62
C ALA A 13 -2.16 2.78 36.67
N PRO A 14 -3.38 3.29 36.67
CA PRO A 14 -3.73 4.47 35.87
C PRO A 14 -3.31 5.73 36.65
N PHE A 15 -2.30 6.43 36.16
CA PHE A 15 -2.04 7.81 36.55
C PHE A 15 -3.01 8.74 35.82
N VAL A 16 -4.16 9.00 36.42
CA VAL A 16 -5.04 10.09 36.01
C VAL A 16 -4.81 11.23 36.99
N CYS A 17 -3.94 12.19 36.66
CA CYS A 17 -3.87 13.47 37.35
C CYS A 17 -4.93 14.40 36.77
N PHE A 18 -6.00 14.60 37.51
CA PHE A 18 -6.95 15.70 37.27
C PHE A 18 -6.30 17.04 37.66
N PHE A 19 -5.99 17.87 36.68
CA PHE A 19 -5.75 19.30 36.89
C PHE A 19 -7.09 20.02 36.74
N ILE A 20 -7.66 20.42 37.86
CA ILE A 20 -8.80 21.34 37.93
C ILE A 20 -8.21 22.75 37.89
N THR A 21 -8.38 23.45 36.76
CA THR A 21 -8.14 24.90 36.69
C THR A 21 -9.48 25.63 36.86
N PRO A 22 -9.52 26.76 37.60
CA PRO A 22 -10.74 27.52 37.84
C PRO A 22 -11.22 28.22 36.53
N PRO A 23 -12.52 28.51 36.42
CA PRO A 23 -13.08 29.14 35.23
C PRO A 23 -12.66 30.62 35.14
N VAL A 24 -11.97 30.99 34.09
CA VAL A 24 -11.76 32.40 33.70
C VAL A 24 -12.98 32.86 32.95
N TRP A 25 -13.60 33.91 33.42
CA TRP A 25 -14.74 34.57 32.81
C TRP A 25 -14.35 35.12 31.42
N ALA A 26 -15.17 34.81 30.44
CA ALA A 26 -14.97 35.17 29.05
C ALA A 26 -15.31 36.64 28.83
N GLU A 27 -14.38 37.42 28.26
CA GLU A 27 -14.67 38.67 27.56
C GLU A 27 -15.41 38.37 26.24
N GLU A 28 -16.32 39.28 25.86
CA GLU A 28 -17.19 39.19 24.68
C GLU A 28 -16.41 38.94 23.40
N PRO A 29 -17.00 38.16 22.44
CA PRO A 29 -16.32 37.82 21.20
C PRO A 29 -16.27 39.02 20.27
N GLN A 30 -15.09 39.58 20.06
CA GLN A 30 -14.83 40.39 18.89
C GLN A 30 -15.03 39.55 17.64
N THR A 31 -15.90 39.98 16.75
CA THR A 31 -16.13 39.41 15.43
C THR A 31 -14.82 39.41 14.66
N LEU A 32 -14.15 38.24 14.64
CA LEU A 32 -12.98 38.02 13.80
C LEU A 32 -13.44 38.06 12.34
N GLN A 33 -12.99 39.08 11.60
CA GLN A 33 -13.05 39.08 10.15
C GLN A 33 -12.44 37.78 9.64
N GLU A 34 -13.14 37.14 8.71
CA GLU A 34 -12.71 35.93 8.03
C GLU A 34 -11.36 36.20 7.34
N VAL A 35 -10.27 35.80 7.99
CA VAL A 35 -8.94 35.85 7.37
C VAL A 35 -8.94 34.77 6.28
N ARG A 36 -9.24 35.16 5.06
CA ARG A 36 -8.94 34.37 3.87
C ARG A 36 -7.43 34.19 3.82
N VAL A 37 -6.95 33.02 4.24
CA VAL A 37 -5.59 32.57 3.96
C VAL A 37 -5.52 32.26 2.47
N THR A 38 -5.22 33.27 1.67
CA THR A 38 -4.83 33.16 0.27
C THR A 38 -3.42 32.53 0.24
N GLY A 39 -3.36 31.19 0.17
CA GLY A 39 -2.09 30.46 0.17
C GLY A 39 -2.19 28.96 -0.06
N LYS A 40 -3.39 28.36 -0.08
CA LYS A 40 -3.57 26.98 -0.54
C LYS A 40 -3.80 27.00 -2.05
N ARG A 41 -2.82 26.50 -2.83
CA ARG A 41 -3.10 26.12 -4.21
C ARG A 41 -4.23 25.08 -4.15
N ASP A 42 -5.30 25.30 -4.91
CA ASP A 42 -6.36 24.31 -5.08
C ASP A 42 -5.76 23.07 -5.76
N ASP A 43 -6.19 21.87 -5.33
CA ASP A 43 -5.76 20.59 -5.91
C ASP A 43 -5.97 20.55 -7.44
N VAL A 44 -7.04 21.17 -7.92
CA VAL A 44 -7.37 21.31 -9.34
C VAL A 44 -6.35 22.19 -10.08
N ALA A 45 -5.92 23.31 -9.47
CA ALA A 45 -4.91 24.20 -10.05
C ALA A 45 -3.52 23.51 -10.09
N GLU A 46 -3.11 22.83 -9.02
CA GLU A 46 -1.85 22.10 -8.96
C GLU A 46 -1.82 20.97 -10.01
N ARG A 47 -2.93 20.26 -10.21
CA ARG A 47 -3.07 19.26 -11.27
C ARG A 47 -2.95 19.88 -12.66
N ARG A 48 -3.55 21.08 -12.90
CA ARG A 48 -3.53 21.79 -14.19
C ARG A 48 -2.12 22.21 -14.59
N GLU A 49 -1.31 22.68 -13.64
CA GLU A 49 0.04 23.18 -13.87
C GLU A 49 1.10 22.08 -14.08
N SER A 50 0.89 20.88 -13.55
CA SER A 50 1.87 19.79 -13.64
C SER A 50 2.10 19.32 -15.07
N SER A 51 3.37 19.07 -15.47
CA SER A 51 3.74 18.51 -16.76
C SER A 51 3.36 17.02 -16.92
N THR A 52 3.38 16.26 -15.82
CA THR A 52 2.88 14.89 -15.75
C THR A 52 1.50 14.86 -15.10
N GLN A 53 0.71 13.82 -15.34
CA GLN A 53 -0.60 13.71 -14.71
C GLN A 53 -0.44 13.51 -13.20
N LYS A 54 -1.03 14.42 -12.43
CA LYS A 54 -1.02 14.41 -10.97
C LYS A 54 -2.46 14.45 -10.43
N ILE A 55 -2.83 13.51 -9.57
CA ILE A 55 -4.11 13.54 -8.83
C ILE A 55 -3.76 13.79 -7.38
N VAL A 56 -4.43 14.75 -6.75
CA VAL A 56 -4.23 15.08 -5.35
C VAL A 56 -5.50 14.75 -4.57
N LEU A 57 -5.35 13.99 -3.49
CA LEU A 57 -6.40 13.81 -2.47
C LEU A 57 -6.05 14.70 -1.29
N GLU A 58 -6.87 15.69 -1.07
CA GLU A 58 -6.74 16.60 0.06
C GLU A 58 -7.13 15.93 1.38
N ARG A 59 -6.66 16.49 2.50
CA ARG A 59 -6.93 16.01 3.85
C ARG A 59 -8.40 15.66 4.11
N ARG A 60 -9.32 16.53 3.70
CA ARG A 60 -10.76 16.30 3.87
C ARG A 60 -11.24 15.04 3.15
N GLU A 61 -10.71 14.77 1.96
CA GLU A 61 -11.04 13.58 1.20
C GLU A 61 -10.50 12.32 1.86
N ILE A 62 -9.28 12.37 2.40
CA ILE A 62 -8.67 11.28 3.18
C ILE A 62 -9.51 10.98 4.43
N GLU A 63 -9.90 12.01 5.18
CA GLU A 63 -10.76 11.87 6.35
C GLU A 63 -12.11 11.25 5.99
N ASN A 64 -12.69 11.60 4.83
CA ASN A 64 -13.97 11.06 4.35
C ASN A 64 -13.91 9.55 4.00
N LEU A 65 -12.72 8.98 3.76
CA LEU A 65 -12.57 7.53 3.59
C LEU A 65 -12.94 6.74 4.85
N GLY A 66 -12.92 7.38 6.03
CA GLY A 66 -13.30 6.75 7.30
C GLY A 66 -12.40 5.59 7.72
N VAL A 67 -11.13 5.62 7.32
CA VAL A 67 -10.12 4.58 7.60
C VAL A 67 -9.19 5.01 8.72
N MET A 68 -8.60 4.04 9.41
CA MET A 68 -7.73 4.29 10.57
C MET A 68 -6.27 4.47 10.19
N THR A 69 -5.79 3.77 9.16
CA THR A 69 -4.36 3.69 8.82
C THR A 69 -4.04 4.21 7.42
N ILE A 70 -2.78 4.61 7.20
CA ILE A 70 -2.27 5.06 5.90
C ILE A 70 -2.38 3.94 4.85
N GLY A 71 -2.11 2.69 5.21
CA GLY A 71 -2.21 1.56 4.29
C GLY A 71 -3.65 1.33 3.79
N GLU A 72 -4.65 1.56 4.65
CA GLU A 72 -6.04 1.53 4.23
C GLU A 72 -6.39 2.70 3.29
N VAL A 73 -5.79 3.89 3.48
CA VAL A 73 -5.92 5.01 2.54
C VAL A 73 -5.40 4.61 1.17
N VAL A 74 -4.17 4.06 1.09
CA VAL A 74 -3.55 3.64 -0.17
C VAL A 74 -4.42 2.61 -0.89
N GLY A 75 -5.01 1.66 -0.16
CA GLY A 75 -5.91 0.65 -0.74
C GLY A 75 -7.23 1.21 -1.29
N LYS A 76 -7.57 2.48 -1.02
CA LYS A 76 -8.78 3.15 -1.51
C LYS A 76 -8.50 4.23 -2.55
N LEU A 77 -7.23 4.39 -2.98
CA LEU A 77 -6.87 5.38 -3.99
C LEU A 77 -7.43 5.02 -5.36
N PRO A 78 -7.78 6.02 -6.18
CA PRO A 78 -8.24 5.79 -7.55
C PRO A 78 -7.19 5.04 -8.38
N GLY A 79 -7.59 3.94 -9.02
CA GLY A 79 -6.72 3.12 -9.86
C GLY A 79 -5.73 2.22 -9.11
N VAL A 80 -5.79 2.19 -7.78
CA VAL A 80 -5.01 1.27 -6.94
C VAL A 80 -5.91 0.10 -6.50
N GLU A 81 -5.39 -1.11 -6.65
CA GLU A 81 -6.03 -2.35 -6.23
C GLU A 81 -5.23 -2.96 -5.08
N VAL A 82 -5.91 -3.45 -4.06
CA VAL A 82 -5.26 -4.21 -2.99
C VAL A 82 -4.98 -5.61 -3.50
N GLY A 83 -3.70 -5.95 -3.62
CA GLY A 83 -3.27 -7.30 -3.96
C GLY A 83 -3.57 -8.28 -2.82
N SER A 84 -3.62 -9.56 -3.15
CA SER A 84 -3.77 -10.63 -2.17
C SER A 84 -2.43 -11.14 -1.68
N GLY A 85 -2.31 -11.40 -0.38
CA GLY A 85 -1.09 -11.93 0.22
C GLY A 85 0.11 -10.98 0.06
N SER A 86 1.26 -11.49 -0.37
CA SER A 86 2.50 -10.74 -0.56
C SER A 86 2.57 -9.94 -1.87
N ALA A 87 1.47 -9.86 -2.66
CA ALA A 87 1.50 -9.21 -3.97
C ALA A 87 1.59 -7.67 -3.92
N GLY A 88 1.44 -7.05 -2.76
CA GLY A 88 1.49 -5.60 -2.60
C GLY A 88 0.29 -4.87 -3.26
N GLN A 89 0.41 -3.56 -3.44
CA GLN A 89 -0.56 -2.78 -4.19
C GLN A 89 -0.37 -3.00 -5.69
N ARG A 90 -1.48 -3.12 -6.39
CA ARG A 90 -1.53 -3.35 -7.84
C ARG A 90 -2.22 -2.19 -8.54
N ALA A 91 -1.90 -1.99 -9.78
CA ALA A 91 -2.56 -1.02 -10.64
C ALA A 91 -2.47 -1.43 -12.10
N ARG A 92 -3.42 -0.99 -12.91
CA ARG A 92 -3.41 -1.15 -14.36
C ARG A 92 -3.29 -2.61 -14.85
N GLY A 93 -3.85 -3.53 -14.09
CA GLY A 93 -3.82 -4.96 -14.43
C GLY A 93 -2.44 -5.61 -14.32
N MET A 94 -1.48 -4.96 -13.67
CA MET A 94 -0.17 -5.56 -13.40
C MET A 94 -0.24 -6.35 -12.10
N SER A 95 0.29 -7.57 -12.14
CA SER A 95 0.13 -8.54 -11.06
C SER A 95 0.98 -8.27 -9.82
N ARG A 96 1.98 -7.35 -9.89
CA ARG A 96 3.00 -7.22 -8.85
C ARG A 96 3.62 -5.83 -8.81
N ASP A 97 3.67 -5.22 -7.61
CA ASP A 97 4.42 -3.98 -7.30
C ASP A 97 4.34 -2.92 -8.40
N SER A 98 3.14 -2.64 -8.85
CA SER A 98 2.87 -1.64 -9.88
C SER A 98 2.59 -0.25 -9.29
N VAL A 99 2.70 -0.12 -7.98
CA VAL A 99 2.59 1.14 -7.24
C VAL A 99 3.85 1.36 -6.44
N GLN A 100 4.56 2.45 -6.72
CA GLN A 100 5.66 2.94 -5.90
C GLN A 100 5.12 3.85 -4.82
N ILE A 101 5.49 3.62 -3.55
CA ILE A 101 5.08 4.47 -2.43
C ILE A 101 6.27 5.30 -1.97
N LEU A 102 6.06 6.60 -1.87
CA LEU A 102 6.99 7.57 -1.29
C LEU A 102 6.35 8.18 -0.03
N VAL A 103 7.17 8.59 0.92
CA VAL A 103 6.74 9.37 2.09
C VAL A 103 7.50 10.68 2.10
N ASP A 104 6.79 11.80 1.93
CA ASP A 104 7.39 13.14 1.74
C ASP A 104 8.46 13.15 0.63
N GLY A 105 8.19 12.47 -0.49
CA GLY A 105 9.11 12.33 -1.62
C GLY A 105 10.30 11.39 -1.38
N GLU A 106 10.40 10.75 -0.21
CA GLU A 106 11.47 9.80 0.08
C GLU A 106 11.10 8.40 -0.40
N ARG A 107 11.99 7.80 -1.17
CA ARG A 107 11.89 6.43 -1.63
C ARG A 107 12.21 5.47 -0.48
N GLN A 108 11.42 4.45 -0.31
CA GLN A 108 11.74 3.33 0.57
C GLN A 108 12.51 2.27 -0.23
N ALA A 109 13.49 1.60 0.38
CA ALA A 109 14.16 0.48 -0.26
C ALA A 109 13.13 -0.59 -0.65
N GLY A 110 13.22 -1.10 -1.88
CA GLY A 110 12.22 -2.04 -2.42
C GLY A 110 12.10 -3.35 -1.66
N GLY A 111 13.14 -3.69 -0.88
CA GLY A 111 13.18 -4.87 -0.02
C GLY A 111 12.75 -4.66 1.43
N SER A 112 12.56 -3.41 1.89
CA SER A 112 12.29 -3.12 3.30
C SER A 112 10.86 -3.51 3.71
N LEU A 113 10.70 -4.72 4.26
CA LEU A 113 9.40 -5.20 4.76
C LEU A 113 8.99 -4.52 6.07
N VAL A 114 9.96 -4.24 6.95
CA VAL A 114 9.69 -3.68 8.28
C VAL A 114 9.31 -2.21 8.17
N VAL A 115 10.10 -1.43 7.42
CA VAL A 115 9.86 0.03 7.29
C VAL A 115 8.56 0.29 6.56
N SER A 116 8.34 -0.32 5.40
CA SER A 116 7.09 -0.13 4.62
C SER A 116 5.86 -0.65 5.37
N GLY A 117 5.99 -1.77 6.07
CA GLY A 117 4.93 -2.33 6.91
C GLY A 117 4.56 -1.42 8.09
N ALA A 118 5.52 -0.80 8.75
CA ALA A 118 5.29 0.13 9.85
C ALA A 118 4.67 1.45 9.37
N LEU A 119 5.19 2.05 8.29
CA LEU A 119 4.68 3.30 7.74
C LEU A 119 3.23 3.16 7.25
N GLY A 120 2.87 2.04 6.64
CA GLY A 120 1.48 1.76 6.25
C GLY A 120 0.51 1.63 7.42
N ARG A 121 1.01 1.39 8.63
CA ARG A 121 0.21 1.25 9.87
C ARG A 121 0.09 2.54 10.68
N LEU A 122 0.76 3.63 10.28
CA LEU A 122 0.58 4.94 10.90
C LEU A 122 -0.86 5.45 10.71
N PRO A 123 -1.35 6.34 11.59
CA PRO A 123 -2.68 6.90 11.49
C PRO A 123 -2.92 7.63 10.17
N SER A 124 -4.08 7.42 9.56
CA SER A 124 -4.53 8.19 8.38
C SER A 124 -4.59 9.70 8.66
N GLY A 125 -4.83 10.06 9.93
CA GLY A 125 -4.87 11.44 10.39
C GLY A 125 -3.52 12.17 10.34
N ASP A 126 -2.39 11.48 10.18
CA ASP A 126 -1.07 12.09 10.02
C ASP A 126 -0.81 12.58 8.59
N LEU A 127 -1.64 12.17 7.62
CA LEU A 127 -1.53 12.66 6.24
C LEU A 127 -2.09 14.07 6.11
N GLU A 128 -1.36 14.91 5.41
CA GLU A 128 -1.83 16.21 4.91
C GLU A 128 -2.53 16.04 3.57
N ARG A 129 -1.92 15.27 2.64
CA ARG A 129 -2.47 14.94 1.33
C ARG A 129 -1.81 13.69 0.77
N VAL A 130 -2.42 13.14 -0.27
CA VAL A 130 -1.85 12.06 -1.07
C VAL A 130 -1.76 12.52 -2.51
N GLU A 131 -0.59 12.36 -3.12
CA GLU A 131 -0.34 12.69 -4.51
C GLU A 131 -0.15 11.40 -5.31
N ILE A 132 -0.93 11.24 -6.38
CA ILE A 132 -0.80 10.12 -7.31
C ILE A 132 -0.21 10.65 -8.59
N LEU A 133 1.01 10.23 -8.90
CA LEU A 133 1.77 10.63 -10.08
C LEU A 133 1.75 9.49 -11.08
N ARG A 134 1.46 9.80 -12.34
CA ARG A 134 1.42 8.84 -13.45
C ARG A 134 2.50 9.18 -14.47
N GLY A 135 3.06 8.15 -15.09
CA GLY A 135 4.17 8.30 -16.02
C GLY A 135 5.54 8.25 -15.37
N SER A 136 6.57 8.46 -16.16
CA SER A 136 7.97 8.42 -15.74
C SER A 136 8.51 9.84 -15.58
N SER A 137 9.35 10.06 -14.58
CA SER A 137 10.08 11.31 -14.39
C SER A 137 11.52 11.03 -13.96
N PRO A 138 12.48 11.94 -14.21
CA PRO A 138 13.85 11.76 -13.72
C PRO A 138 13.93 11.64 -12.20
N GLU A 139 13.13 12.41 -11.47
CA GLU A 139 13.11 12.39 -10.01
C GLU A 139 12.59 11.07 -9.44
N PHE A 140 11.45 10.57 -9.94
CA PHE A 140 10.81 9.38 -9.37
C PHE A 140 11.11 8.09 -10.14
N GLY A 141 11.76 8.20 -11.30
CA GLY A 141 12.04 7.06 -12.18
C GLY A 141 10.80 6.56 -12.92
N GLY A 142 10.90 5.36 -13.50
CA GLY A 142 9.83 4.70 -14.26
C GLY A 142 9.68 3.22 -13.89
N SER A 143 10.12 2.83 -12.68
CA SER A 143 10.07 1.45 -12.21
C SER A 143 8.64 0.94 -12.02
N ALA A 144 7.75 1.79 -11.55
CA ALA A 144 6.32 1.54 -11.41
C ALA A 144 5.51 2.47 -12.33
N PRO A 145 4.34 2.04 -12.84
CA PRO A 145 3.46 2.88 -13.64
C PRO A 145 2.76 3.99 -12.85
N ILE A 146 2.62 3.81 -11.55
CA ILE A 146 2.00 4.77 -10.62
C ILE A 146 2.93 5.00 -9.44
N THR A 147 3.16 6.27 -9.10
CA THR A 147 3.86 6.67 -7.88
C THR A 147 2.89 7.38 -6.95
N VAL A 148 2.78 6.92 -5.72
CA VAL A 148 1.97 7.51 -4.65
C VAL A 148 2.89 8.17 -3.65
N ASN A 149 2.81 9.49 -3.51
CA ASN A 149 3.53 10.26 -2.52
C ASN A 149 2.60 10.60 -1.34
N LEU A 150 2.93 10.08 -0.19
CA LEU A 150 2.22 10.30 1.08
C LEU A 150 2.83 11.51 1.78
N VAL A 151 2.16 12.66 1.71
CA VAL A 151 2.64 13.90 2.32
C VAL A 151 2.15 13.96 3.76
N ILE A 152 3.09 14.02 4.70
CA ILE A 152 2.81 14.03 6.12
C ILE A 152 2.64 15.49 6.62
N LYS A 153 1.74 15.69 7.60
CA LYS A 153 1.52 17.00 8.21
C LYS A 153 2.81 17.63 8.75
N LYS A 154 2.98 18.92 8.52
CA LYS A 154 4.10 19.70 9.07
C LYS A 154 3.75 20.22 10.48
N ALA A 155 4.78 20.50 11.29
CA ALA A 155 4.61 21.16 12.56
C ALA A 155 4.02 22.58 12.37
N LEU A 156 3.06 22.96 13.21
CA LEU A 156 2.44 24.29 13.20
C LEU A 156 3.05 25.17 14.29
N PRO A 157 3.42 26.43 14.00
CA PRO A 157 3.98 27.32 15.01
C PRO A 157 2.94 27.80 16.03
N LYS A 158 1.65 27.70 15.68
CA LYS A 158 0.56 28.09 16.57
C LYS A 158 0.19 26.91 17.48
N ARG A 159 0.05 27.20 18.78
CA ARG A 159 -0.43 26.21 19.74
C ARG A 159 -1.79 25.68 19.32
N SER A 160 -1.90 24.38 19.19
CA SER A 160 -3.14 23.69 18.87
C SER A 160 -3.06 22.24 19.28
N THR A 161 -4.17 21.72 19.74
CA THR A 161 -4.34 20.31 20.11
C THR A 161 -5.30 19.66 19.12
N GLU A 162 -4.94 18.52 18.55
CA GLU A 162 -5.83 17.68 17.76
C GLU A 162 -6.05 16.37 18.51
N PHE A 163 -7.30 15.94 18.60
CA PHE A 163 -7.69 14.73 19.30
C PHE A 163 -8.63 13.91 18.42
N ARG A 164 -8.46 12.59 18.43
CA ARG A 164 -9.39 11.66 17.79
C ARG A 164 -9.51 10.41 18.67
N ALA A 165 -10.74 10.06 19.05
CA ALA A 165 -11.07 8.80 19.69
C ALA A 165 -12.13 8.08 18.87
N GLY A 166 -11.90 6.80 18.58
CA GLY A 166 -12.79 5.96 17.79
C GLY A 166 -13.08 4.63 18.44
N LEU A 167 -14.33 4.18 18.30
CA LEU A 167 -14.80 2.87 18.73
C LEU A 167 -15.57 2.25 17.57
N GLY A 168 -15.29 1.00 17.22
CA GLY A 168 -15.94 0.33 16.10
C GLY A 168 -16.01 -1.17 16.26
N LEU A 169 -16.66 -1.78 15.28
CA LEU A 169 -16.78 -3.24 15.14
C LEU A 169 -16.47 -3.63 13.70
N ARG A 170 -15.72 -4.73 13.53
CA ARG A 170 -15.55 -5.41 12.25
C ARG A 170 -16.05 -6.86 12.40
N GLY A 171 -17.23 -7.16 11.85
CA GLY A 171 -17.94 -8.35 12.28
C GLY A 171 -18.26 -8.26 13.77
N ALA A 172 -17.79 -9.21 14.57
CA ALA A 172 -17.90 -9.20 16.04
C ALA A 172 -16.64 -8.65 16.76
N GLU A 173 -15.55 -8.34 16.02
CA GLU A 173 -14.29 -7.90 16.60
C GLU A 173 -14.30 -6.40 16.89
N PRO A 174 -14.03 -5.97 18.15
CA PRO A 174 -13.99 -4.56 18.50
C PRO A 174 -12.71 -3.90 18.00
N ASN A 175 -12.84 -2.66 17.53
CA ASN A 175 -11.76 -1.81 17.04
C ASN A 175 -11.70 -0.51 17.81
N TYR A 176 -10.50 -0.05 18.16
CA TYR A 176 -10.28 1.14 18.96
C TYR A 176 -9.22 2.03 18.30
N GLN A 177 -9.43 3.33 18.38
CA GLN A 177 -8.48 4.33 17.93
C GLN A 177 -8.40 5.46 18.94
N LEU A 178 -7.17 5.84 19.31
CA LEU A 178 -6.88 7.04 20.06
C LEU A 178 -5.69 7.72 19.40
N SER A 179 -5.85 8.99 19.05
CA SER A 179 -4.76 9.82 18.53
C SER A 179 -4.81 11.18 19.22
N TRP A 180 -3.66 11.67 19.62
CA TRP A 180 -3.46 12.98 20.23
C TRP A 180 -2.28 13.63 19.57
N THR A 181 -2.44 14.88 19.12
CA THR A 181 -1.36 15.67 18.54
C THR A 181 -1.34 17.03 19.22
N GLU A 182 -0.24 17.37 19.85
CA GLU A 182 0.02 18.70 20.38
C GLU A 182 0.96 19.43 19.44
N ASN A 183 0.63 20.66 19.09
CA ASN A 183 1.47 21.53 18.27
C ASN A 183 1.81 22.79 19.08
N GLY A 184 2.98 23.36 18.79
CA GLY A 184 3.38 24.61 19.38
C GLY A 184 4.63 25.17 18.71
N GLY A 185 5.01 26.38 19.10
CA GLY A 185 6.21 27.02 18.60
C GLY A 185 6.24 28.49 18.92
N GLU A 186 7.41 29.08 18.75
CA GLU A 186 7.64 30.50 18.93
C GLU A 186 8.77 30.97 18.00
N GLY A 187 8.64 32.17 17.47
CA GLY A 187 9.62 32.71 16.53
C GLY A 187 9.78 31.82 15.28
N GLY A 188 11.00 31.38 15.02
CA GLY A 188 11.32 30.47 13.93
C GLY A 188 11.19 28.96 14.24
N PHE A 189 10.79 28.57 15.46
CA PHE A 189 10.68 27.18 15.88
C PHE A 189 9.23 26.73 15.95
N ALA A 190 8.95 25.55 15.38
CA ALA A 190 7.65 24.88 15.49
C ALA A 190 7.85 23.41 15.83
N TRP A 191 6.97 22.85 16.64
CA TRP A 191 7.00 21.45 16.98
C TRP A 191 5.60 20.82 16.95
N SER A 192 5.57 19.51 16.70
CA SER A 192 4.36 18.69 16.74
C SER A 192 4.70 17.37 17.42
N LEU A 193 3.83 16.90 18.32
CA LEU A 193 3.96 15.61 19.00
C LEU A 193 2.72 14.75 18.75
N PRO A 194 2.64 14.02 17.64
CA PRO A 194 1.61 13.02 17.42
C PRO A 194 1.90 11.75 18.25
N VAL A 195 0.87 11.29 18.95
CA VAL A 195 0.85 10.00 19.67
C VAL A 195 -0.39 9.24 19.22
N SER A 196 -0.26 7.98 18.86
CA SER A 196 -1.38 7.16 18.40
C SER A 196 -1.36 5.76 18.98
N LEU A 197 -2.56 5.26 19.31
CA LEU A 197 -2.85 3.91 19.72
C LEU A 197 -4.03 3.41 18.89
N ILE A 198 -3.81 2.41 18.06
CA ILE A 198 -4.84 1.83 17.19
C ILE A 198 -4.87 0.32 17.44
N PHE A 199 -6.04 -0.22 17.68
CA PHE A 199 -6.31 -1.66 17.72
C PHE A 199 -7.27 -1.97 16.57
N ASN A 200 -6.76 -2.66 15.56
CA ASN A 200 -7.47 -3.02 14.34
C ASN A 200 -7.66 -4.54 14.30
N ASN A 201 -8.71 -5.01 14.94
CA ASN A 201 -9.02 -6.43 15.03
C ASN A 201 -9.93 -6.84 13.86
N SER A 202 -9.84 -8.08 13.44
CA SER A 202 -10.64 -8.61 12.35
C SER A 202 -10.92 -10.10 12.54
N PRO A 203 -12.13 -10.57 12.18
CA PRO A 203 -12.36 -11.99 11.98
C PRO A 203 -11.44 -12.53 10.88
N SER A 204 -11.12 -13.82 10.95
CA SER A 204 -10.29 -14.53 9.98
C SER A 204 -11.00 -15.82 9.57
N ASP A 205 -12.11 -15.68 8.82
CA ASP A 205 -12.91 -16.80 8.38
C ASP A 205 -12.71 -17.03 6.89
N SER A 206 -12.47 -18.29 6.53
CA SER A 206 -12.34 -18.70 5.14
C SER A 206 -12.84 -20.12 4.92
N SER A 207 -13.18 -20.42 3.69
CA SER A 207 -13.44 -21.79 3.26
C SER A 207 -12.56 -22.14 2.08
N LEU A 208 -12.00 -23.34 2.11
CA LEU A 208 -11.12 -23.86 1.08
C LEU A 208 -11.70 -25.19 0.59
N ASP A 209 -11.82 -25.33 -0.73
CA ASP A 209 -12.23 -26.58 -1.41
C ASP A 209 -11.06 -27.03 -2.27
N ARG A 210 -10.55 -28.22 -1.99
CA ARG A 210 -9.45 -28.85 -2.70
C ARG A 210 -9.93 -30.09 -3.41
N GLN A 211 -9.59 -30.22 -4.69
CA GLN A 211 -9.90 -31.37 -5.51
C GLN A 211 -8.65 -31.77 -6.30
N ASP A 212 -8.26 -33.06 -6.20
CA ASP A 212 -7.18 -33.61 -6.98
C ASP A 212 -7.78 -34.65 -7.95
N THR A 213 -7.36 -34.63 -9.20
CA THR A 213 -7.85 -35.52 -10.27
C THR A 213 -6.64 -36.18 -10.93
N ALA A 214 -6.67 -37.48 -11.09
CA ALA A 214 -5.67 -38.28 -11.81
C ALA A 214 -6.34 -39.07 -12.92
N ALA A 215 -5.81 -38.98 -14.13
CA ALA A 215 -6.35 -39.66 -15.32
C ALA A 215 -7.88 -39.47 -15.50
N GLY A 216 -8.36 -38.22 -15.24
CA GLY A 216 -9.77 -37.87 -15.37
C GLY A 216 -10.68 -38.29 -14.21
N THR A 217 -10.17 -39.03 -13.22
CA THR A 217 -10.92 -39.45 -12.03
C THR A 217 -10.51 -38.62 -10.82
N ARG A 218 -11.48 -38.05 -10.08
CA ARG A 218 -11.19 -37.32 -8.85
C ARG A 218 -10.72 -38.29 -7.76
N THR A 219 -9.49 -38.09 -7.26
CA THR A 219 -8.81 -38.91 -6.25
C THR A 219 -8.85 -38.31 -4.86
N LEU A 220 -9.03 -36.99 -4.76
CA LEU A 220 -9.22 -36.26 -3.49
C LEU A 220 -10.33 -35.23 -3.66
N TRP A 221 -11.19 -35.10 -2.65
CA TRP A 221 -12.07 -33.95 -2.46
C TRP A 221 -12.16 -33.65 -0.97
N GLN A 222 -11.55 -32.57 -0.60
CA GLN A 222 -11.43 -32.10 0.78
C GLN A 222 -11.94 -30.68 0.92
N GLN A 223 -12.62 -30.40 2.01
CA GLN A 223 -13.07 -29.05 2.39
C GLN A 223 -12.45 -28.68 3.73
N GLU A 224 -12.02 -27.43 3.84
CA GLU A 224 -11.51 -26.85 5.07
C GLU A 224 -12.30 -25.58 5.37
N ASN A 225 -12.89 -25.50 6.55
CA ASN A 225 -13.57 -24.32 7.04
C ASN A 225 -12.78 -23.74 8.22
N THR A 226 -12.17 -22.61 7.99
CA THR A 226 -11.35 -21.89 8.98
C THR A 226 -12.16 -20.79 9.62
N THR A 227 -12.13 -20.74 10.94
CA THR A 227 -12.66 -19.64 11.74
C THR A 227 -11.57 -19.11 12.67
N GLY A 228 -11.61 -17.84 13.00
CA GLY A 228 -10.61 -17.25 13.87
C GLY A 228 -10.68 -15.75 13.97
N SER A 229 -9.67 -15.18 14.62
CA SER A 229 -9.51 -13.73 14.74
C SER A 229 -8.05 -13.31 14.65
N GLY A 230 -7.84 -12.10 14.15
CA GLY A 230 -6.57 -11.38 14.19
C GLY A 230 -6.71 -10.12 15.02
N LYS A 231 -5.83 -9.93 16.00
CA LYS A 231 -5.74 -8.73 16.85
C LYS A 231 -4.47 -7.99 16.52
N MET A 232 -4.59 -6.74 16.05
CA MET A 232 -3.43 -5.94 15.66
C MET A 232 -3.39 -4.64 16.45
N GLY A 233 -2.25 -4.38 17.10
CA GLY A 233 -1.92 -3.11 17.73
C GLY A 233 -1.01 -2.27 16.82
N HIS A 234 -1.23 -0.97 16.77
CA HIS A 234 -0.38 0.00 16.11
C HIS A 234 -0.17 1.17 17.05
N HIS A 235 1.01 1.23 17.65
CA HIS A 235 1.36 2.26 18.61
C HIS A 235 2.51 3.08 18.01
N ALA A 236 2.33 4.40 17.91
CA ALA A 236 3.35 5.26 17.33
C ALA A 236 3.47 6.58 18.10
N ILE A 237 4.70 7.07 18.18
CA ILE A 237 5.06 8.41 18.62
C ILE A 237 5.96 8.98 17.53
N SER A 238 5.55 10.11 16.91
CA SER A 238 6.24 10.66 15.74
C SER A 238 6.45 12.18 15.86
N PRO A 239 7.28 12.65 16.83
CA PRO A 239 7.53 14.08 17.01
C PRO A 239 8.17 14.70 15.77
N ARG A 240 7.89 15.96 15.53
CA ARG A 240 8.47 16.77 14.45
C ARG A 240 8.88 18.10 15.00
N MET A 241 10.08 18.52 14.69
CA MET A 241 10.65 19.79 15.11
C MET A 241 11.16 20.51 13.86
N THR A 242 10.69 21.73 13.63
CA THR A 242 11.04 22.52 12.46
C THR A 242 11.61 23.86 12.93
N TRP A 243 12.81 24.18 12.48
CA TRP A 243 13.44 25.49 12.63
C TRP A 243 13.39 26.21 11.30
N LYS A 244 13.04 27.48 11.33
CA LYS A 244 13.01 28.39 10.18
C LYS A 244 13.88 29.60 10.44
N ALA A 245 14.71 29.95 9.46
CA ALA A 245 15.53 31.15 9.47
C ALA A 245 15.34 31.89 8.12
N GLY A 246 14.44 32.86 8.07
CA GLY A 246 13.98 33.46 6.82
C GLY A 246 13.25 32.41 5.95
N SER A 247 13.76 32.18 4.73
CA SER A 247 13.28 31.18 3.79
C SER A 247 13.85 29.78 4.04
N ASP A 248 14.92 29.67 4.83
CA ASP A 248 15.58 28.39 5.13
C ASP A 248 14.83 27.60 6.21
N SER A 249 14.89 26.28 6.15
CA SER A 249 14.29 25.43 7.17
C SER A 249 15.08 24.14 7.42
N LEU A 250 14.98 23.65 8.66
CA LEU A 250 15.45 22.33 9.08
C LEU A 250 14.32 21.63 9.84
N THR A 251 13.95 20.43 9.41
CA THR A 251 12.97 19.60 10.11
C THR A 251 13.64 18.31 10.56
N ILE A 252 13.47 17.93 11.82
CA ILE A 252 13.89 16.65 12.40
C ILE A 252 12.63 15.91 12.84
N ALA A 253 12.46 14.67 12.40
CA ALA A 253 11.27 13.84 12.64
C ALA A 253 11.64 12.41 13.05
N PRO A 254 11.86 12.14 14.34
CA PRO A 254 11.95 10.78 14.84
C PRO A 254 10.60 10.07 14.79
N LEU A 255 10.61 8.75 14.66
CA LEU A 255 9.43 7.89 14.72
C LEU A 255 9.77 6.65 15.54
N PHE A 256 8.93 6.35 16.52
CA PHE A 256 8.93 5.12 17.29
C PHE A 256 7.63 4.38 16.98
N PHE A 257 7.74 3.16 16.49
CA PHE A 257 6.61 2.31 16.16
C PHE A 257 6.72 0.96 16.84
N TYR A 258 5.61 0.49 17.42
CA TYR A 258 5.45 -0.81 18.04
C TYR A 258 4.13 -1.44 17.59
N GLY A 259 4.20 -2.56 16.88
CA GLY A 259 3.04 -3.19 16.23
C GLY A 259 2.94 -4.67 16.53
N PRO A 260 2.36 -5.07 17.68
CA PRO A 260 2.04 -6.46 17.95
C PRO A 260 0.85 -6.93 17.11
N MET A 261 0.86 -8.21 16.72
CA MET A 261 -0.24 -8.87 16.07
C MET A 261 -0.33 -10.30 16.58
N ASP A 262 -1.51 -10.71 17.01
CA ASP A 262 -1.85 -12.06 17.39
C ASP A 262 -2.94 -12.58 16.47
N ARG A 263 -2.75 -13.74 15.87
CA ARG A 263 -3.73 -14.40 15.01
C ARG A 263 -3.94 -15.83 15.49
N ASN A 264 -5.19 -16.17 15.76
CA ASN A 264 -5.59 -17.50 16.14
C ASN A 264 -6.63 -18.01 15.15
N THR A 265 -6.41 -19.18 14.59
CA THR A 265 -7.34 -19.81 13.65
C THR A 265 -7.53 -21.28 13.99
N ASN A 266 -8.75 -21.74 13.81
CA ASN A 266 -9.14 -23.16 13.88
C ASN A 266 -9.76 -23.54 12.54
N ALA A 267 -9.27 -24.60 11.92
CA ALA A 267 -9.75 -25.12 10.65
C ALA A 267 -10.29 -26.53 10.84
N ALA A 268 -11.57 -26.72 10.57
CA ALA A 268 -12.19 -28.04 10.51
C ALA A 268 -12.07 -28.62 9.09
N LEU A 269 -11.55 -29.83 8.96
CA LEU A 269 -11.35 -30.52 7.70
C LEU A 269 -12.38 -31.64 7.55
N THR A 270 -13.00 -31.69 6.37
CA THR A 270 -13.86 -32.82 5.94
C THR A 270 -13.41 -33.35 4.59
N ALA A 271 -13.58 -34.60 4.35
CA ALA A 271 -13.26 -35.23 3.07
C ALA A 271 -14.33 -36.21 2.63
N TYR A 272 -14.46 -36.40 1.31
CA TYR A 272 -15.34 -37.43 0.74
C TYR A 272 -14.64 -38.77 0.73
N ALA A 273 -15.28 -39.81 1.30
CA ALA A 273 -14.77 -41.20 1.28
C ALA A 273 -14.71 -41.73 -0.15
N ASN A 274 -15.65 -41.32 -1.01
CA ASN A 274 -15.62 -41.59 -2.45
C ASN A 274 -15.55 -40.23 -3.20
N PRO A 275 -14.33 -39.70 -3.45
CA PRO A 275 -14.17 -38.42 -4.13
C PRO A 275 -14.74 -38.43 -5.56
N ALA A 276 -14.66 -39.54 -6.29
CA ALA A 276 -15.16 -39.64 -7.66
C ALA A 276 -16.66 -39.42 -7.74
N ALA A 277 -17.41 -40.04 -6.83
CA ALA A 277 -18.88 -39.96 -6.74
C ALA A 277 -19.35 -38.73 -5.93
N GLY A 278 -18.46 -38.10 -5.14
CA GLY A 278 -18.82 -37.01 -4.23
C GLY A 278 -19.71 -37.46 -3.08
N THR A 279 -19.48 -38.68 -2.56
CA THR A 279 -20.28 -39.27 -1.49
C THR A 279 -19.43 -39.65 -0.28
N GLY A 280 -20.09 -39.81 0.89
CA GLY A 280 -19.43 -40.15 2.14
C GLY A 280 -18.62 -39.04 2.74
N LEU A 281 -19.16 -37.79 2.77
CA LEU A 281 -18.50 -36.65 3.44
C LEU A 281 -18.40 -36.93 4.95
N SER A 282 -17.19 -36.92 5.48
CA SER A 282 -16.91 -37.20 6.89
C SER A 282 -15.80 -36.27 7.42
N TYR A 283 -15.69 -36.22 8.74
CA TYR A 283 -14.59 -35.53 9.42
C TYR A 283 -13.25 -36.14 9.01
N ASN A 284 -12.29 -35.26 8.65
CA ASN A 284 -10.95 -35.64 8.20
C ASN A 284 -9.84 -35.03 9.03
N GLY A 285 -10.18 -34.34 10.10
CA GLY A 285 -9.23 -33.73 11.02
C GLY A 285 -9.50 -32.25 11.31
N GLU A 286 -8.57 -31.67 12.04
CA GLU A 286 -8.59 -30.23 12.34
C GLU A 286 -7.18 -29.66 12.34
N ARG A 287 -7.09 -28.35 12.17
CA ARG A 287 -5.83 -27.61 12.22
C ARG A 287 -5.99 -26.36 13.07
N ASN A 288 -5.21 -26.25 14.13
CA ASN A 288 -5.14 -25.09 14.99
C ASN A 288 -3.86 -24.31 14.68
N SER A 289 -3.93 -23.01 14.49
CA SER A 289 -2.75 -22.19 14.23
C SER A 289 -2.77 -20.94 15.10
N ARG A 290 -1.63 -20.65 15.72
CA ARG A 290 -1.37 -19.42 16.47
C ARG A 290 -0.16 -18.75 15.86
N GLU A 291 -0.31 -17.47 15.49
CA GLU A 291 0.75 -16.63 14.97
C GLU A 291 0.89 -15.40 15.84
N ASN A 292 2.09 -15.18 16.38
CA ASN A 292 2.45 -13.96 17.08
C ASN A 292 3.46 -13.21 16.23
N THR A 293 3.12 -12.01 15.79
CA THR A 293 4.01 -11.16 15.03
C THR A 293 4.27 -9.86 15.80
N LEU A 294 5.52 -9.45 15.87
CA LEU A 294 5.91 -8.17 16.47
C LEU A 294 6.74 -7.38 15.46
N ASN A 295 6.28 -6.17 15.14
CA ASN A 295 7.04 -5.20 14.33
C ASN A 295 7.47 -4.03 15.22
N ARG A 296 8.76 -3.70 15.17
CA ARG A 296 9.35 -2.52 15.83
C ARG A 296 10.09 -1.70 14.79
N LEU A 297 9.95 -0.38 14.86
CA LEU A 297 10.70 0.53 14.00
C LEU A 297 11.15 1.74 14.82
N LEU A 298 12.43 2.03 14.74
CA LEU A 298 13.03 3.29 15.12
C LEU A 298 13.51 3.97 13.83
N ARG A 299 12.99 5.16 13.56
CA ARG A 299 13.40 5.97 12.41
C ARG A 299 13.78 7.36 12.86
N LEU A 300 14.86 7.89 12.33
CA LEU A 300 15.23 9.29 12.43
C LEU A 300 15.33 9.86 11.03
N ARG A 301 14.51 10.88 10.74
CA ARG A 301 14.54 11.61 9.47
C ARG A 301 14.89 13.06 9.72
N ALA A 302 15.73 13.61 8.85
CA ALA A 302 15.99 15.04 8.78
C ALA A 302 15.79 15.56 7.35
N GLU A 303 15.21 16.75 7.23
CA GLU A 303 15.03 17.47 5.96
C GLU A 303 15.43 18.93 6.14
N GLY A 304 16.28 19.42 5.26
CA GLY A 304 16.73 20.82 5.24
C GLY A 304 16.44 21.48 3.89
N GLU A 305 15.99 22.72 3.92
CA GLU A 305 15.88 23.58 2.74
C GLU A 305 16.76 24.82 2.95
N LYS A 306 17.62 25.10 1.96
CA LYS A 306 18.54 26.24 1.95
C LYS A 306 18.38 27.02 0.65
N HIS A 307 18.15 28.31 0.74
CA HIS A 307 18.14 29.22 -0.40
C HIS A 307 19.54 29.76 -0.65
N LEU A 308 20.02 29.67 -1.89
CA LEU A 308 21.33 30.10 -2.36
C LEU A 308 21.12 31.05 -3.54
N GLY A 309 20.82 32.32 -3.26
CA GLY A 309 20.33 33.28 -4.25
C GLY A 309 19.00 32.75 -4.83
N ASP A 310 18.90 32.66 -6.17
CA ASP A 310 17.72 32.15 -6.86
C ASP A 310 17.58 30.61 -6.81
N SER A 311 18.59 29.92 -6.31
CA SER A 311 18.58 28.45 -6.22
C SER A 311 18.06 27.99 -4.88
N LYS A 312 17.37 26.82 -4.86
CA LYS A 312 16.92 26.14 -3.65
C LYS A 312 17.59 24.76 -3.55
N LEU A 313 18.34 24.55 -2.48
CA LEU A 313 18.91 23.25 -2.13
C LEU A 313 18.02 22.58 -1.09
N THR A 314 17.56 21.35 -1.38
CA THR A 314 16.83 20.51 -0.45
C THR A 314 17.64 19.25 -0.15
N GLY A 315 17.91 18.99 1.13
CA GLY A 315 18.58 17.78 1.60
C GLY A 315 17.67 16.95 2.47
N ARG A 316 17.63 15.62 2.27
CA ARG A 316 16.88 14.68 3.08
C ARG A 316 17.78 13.53 3.48
N THR A 317 17.65 13.08 4.71
CA THR A 317 18.31 11.86 5.18
C THR A 317 17.41 11.11 6.16
N ALA A 318 17.48 9.78 6.14
CA ALA A 318 16.80 8.94 7.10
C ALA A 318 17.66 7.74 7.48
N ILE A 319 17.59 7.38 8.75
CA ILE A 319 18.16 6.16 9.31
C ILE A 319 16.99 5.37 9.90
N ASN A 320 16.85 4.12 9.46
CA ASN A 320 15.80 3.22 9.89
C ASN A 320 16.45 1.97 10.52
N ASN A 321 15.97 1.60 11.71
CA ASN A 321 16.29 0.33 12.34
C ASN A 321 14.97 -0.37 12.65
N GLY A 322 14.71 -1.48 12.01
CA GLY A 322 13.46 -2.21 12.12
C GLY A 322 13.68 -3.69 12.41
N THR A 323 12.86 -4.25 13.29
CA THR A 323 12.83 -5.68 13.60
C THR A 323 11.41 -6.21 13.41
N ARG A 324 11.30 -7.35 12.75
CA ARG A 324 10.07 -8.15 12.69
C ARG A 324 10.34 -9.55 13.21
N THR A 325 9.57 -10.00 14.19
CA THR A 325 9.54 -11.38 14.65
C THR A 325 8.18 -12.00 14.31
N VAL A 326 8.20 -13.25 13.86
CA VAL A 326 6.99 -14.06 13.60
C VAL A 326 7.22 -15.39 14.28
N ASP A 327 6.38 -15.73 15.24
CA ASP A 327 6.36 -17.03 15.89
C ASP A 327 5.03 -17.70 15.59
N MET A 328 5.05 -18.87 14.99
CA MET A 328 3.87 -19.62 14.59
C MET A 328 3.93 -21.04 15.14
N VAL A 329 2.83 -21.46 15.75
CA VAL A 329 2.60 -22.84 16.20
C VAL A 329 1.39 -23.38 15.48
N ARG A 330 1.50 -24.58 14.93
CA ARG A 330 0.39 -25.30 14.26
C ARG A 330 0.30 -26.70 14.80
N ASP A 331 -0.91 -27.04 15.22
CA ASP A 331 -1.30 -28.38 15.65
C ASP A 331 -2.31 -28.93 14.64
N ALA A 332 -1.95 -29.97 13.90
CA ALA A 332 -2.82 -30.62 12.94
C ALA A 332 -3.17 -32.03 13.44
N TYR A 333 -4.46 -32.31 13.54
CA TYR A 333 -5.00 -33.63 13.90
C TYR A 333 -5.60 -34.26 12.65
N ASN A 334 -5.26 -35.49 12.38
CA ASN A 334 -5.90 -36.25 11.30
C ASN A 334 -7.24 -36.87 11.74
N ALA A 335 -7.93 -37.60 10.87
CA ALA A 335 -9.21 -38.28 11.16
C ALA A 335 -9.15 -39.25 12.35
N ALA A 336 -7.98 -39.83 12.63
CA ALA A 336 -7.75 -40.71 13.77
C ALA A 336 -7.29 -39.93 15.04
N ASN A 337 -7.39 -38.63 15.05
CA ASN A 337 -6.95 -37.73 16.13
C ASN A 337 -5.45 -37.83 16.48
N VAL A 338 -4.63 -38.18 15.48
CA VAL A 338 -3.16 -38.20 15.63
C VAL A 338 -2.62 -36.81 15.35
N LEU A 339 -1.89 -36.26 16.34
CA LEU A 339 -1.28 -34.91 16.28
C LEU A 339 -0.02 -34.92 15.41
N THR A 340 0.06 -33.91 14.53
CA THR A 340 1.29 -33.46 13.89
C THR A 340 1.48 -31.99 14.24
N ALA A 341 2.47 -31.70 15.07
CA ALA A 341 2.80 -30.34 15.49
C ALA A 341 3.92 -29.74 14.63
N SER A 342 3.86 -28.45 14.36
CA SER A 342 4.95 -27.69 13.75
C SER A 342 5.09 -26.32 14.38
N THR A 343 6.34 -25.85 14.44
CA THR A 343 6.67 -24.48 14.89
C THR A 343 7.52 -23.79 13.84
N GLU A 344 7.29 -22.52 13.66
CA GLU A 344 8.08 -21.65 12.81
C GLU A 344 8.40 -20.36 13.58
N SER A 345 9.66 -20.01 13.63
CA SER A 345 10.11 -18.72 14.17
C SER A 345 10.96 -18.03 13.12
N THR A 346 10.57 -16.80 12.76
CA THR A 346 11.33 -15.97 11.82
C THR A 346 11.62 -14.64 12.48
N ARG A 347 12.89 -14.21 12.42
CA ARG A 347 13.32 -12.88 12.82
C ARG A 347 14.00 -12.20 11.64
N SER A 348 13.48 -11.03 11.28
CA SER A 348 14.08 -10.16 10.24
C SER A 348 14.49 -8.84 10.86
N ASP A 349 15.74 -8.43 10.71
CA ASP A 349 16.28 -7.15 11.13
C ASP A 349 16.68 -6.35 9.88
N ASP A 350 16.06 -5.18 9.67
CA ASP A 350 16.29 -4.26 8.57
C ASP A 350 17.02 -3.01 9.10
N ASN A 351 18.19 -2.70 8.55
CA ASN A 351 18.91 -1.45 8.77
C ASN A 351 18.98 -0.70 7.43
N GLU A 352 18.39 0.48 7.37
CA GLU A 352 18.31 1.26 6.14
C GLU A 352 18.84 2.67 6.36
N PHE A 353 19.66 3.16 5.42
CA PHE A 353 20.12 4.53 5.34
C PHE A 353 19.75 5.13 3.99
N ASN A 354 19.13 6.29 4.03
CA ASN A 354 18.72 7.07 2.86
C ASN A 354 19.33 8.46 2.91
N LEU A 355 19.82 8.94 1.77
CA LEU A 355 20.28 10.30 1.56
C LEU A 355 19.79 10.79 0.20
N ALA A 356 19.20 11.97 0.13
CA ALA A 356 18.83 12.62 -1.11
C ALA A 356 19.18 14.11 -1.04
N LEU A 357 19.76 14.64 -2.11
CA LEU A 357 20.01 16.06 -2.32
C LEU A 357 19.37 16.48 -3.63
N ARG A 358 18.71 17.64 -3.63
CA ARG A 358 18.06 18.23 -4.79
C ARG A 358 18.39 19.70 -4.85
N LEU A 359 18.80 20.19 -6.02
CA LEU A 359 19.03 21.59 -6.34
C LEU A 359 18.04 22.02 -7.41
N ASP A 360 17.19 22.99 -7.11
CA ASP A 360 16.30 23.66 -8.05
C ASP A 360 16.84 25.03 -8.39
N ARG A 361 16.89 25.39 -9.68
CA ARG A 361 17.37 26.67 -10.16
C ARG A 361 16.54 27.20 -11.33
N PRO A 362 15.76 28.27 -11.16
CA PRO A 362 15.12 28.96 -12.26
C PRO A 362 16.16 29.72 -13.12
N LEU A 363 16.05 29.61 -14.44
CA LEU A 363 16.91 30.27 -15.43
C LEU A 363 16.04 30.77 -16.59
N GLY A 364 15.47 31.97 -16.47
CA GLY A 364 14.53 32.49 -17.47
C GLY A 364 13.29 31.58 -17.58
N GLU A 365 13.06 31.05 -18.80
CA GLU A 365 11.95 30.14 -19.08
C GLU A 365 12.20 28.68 -18.68
N HIS A 366 13.33 28.39 -18.03
CA HIS A 366 13.75 27.05 -17.62
C HIS A 366 13.74 26.91 -16.09
N LEU A 367 13.31 25.75 -15.61
CA LEU A 367 13.49 25.35 -14.23
C LEU A 367 14.35 24.09 -14.20
N LEU A 368 15.64 24.26 -13.94
CA LEU A 368 16.58 23.18 -13.79
C LEU A 368 16.47 22.54 -12.42
N ALA A 369 16.37 21.20 -12.39
CA ALA A 369 16.43 20.42 -11.17
C ALA A 369 17.50 19.32 -11.32
N LEU A 370 18.39 19.23 -10.32
CA LEU A 370 19.45 18.24 -10.23
C LEU A 370 19.27 17.46 -8.94
N GLY A 371 19.50 16.16 -8.96
CA GLY A 371 19.39 15.36 -7.75
C GLY A 371 20.40 14.21 -7.67
N VAL A 372 20.77 13.88 -6.44
CA VAL A 372 21.51 12.67 -6.11
C VAL A 372 20.82 11.95 -4.98
N GLU A 373 20.77 10.62 -5.05
CA GLU A 373 20.15 9.78 -4.02
C GLU A 373 21.04 8.60 -3.73
N HIS A 374 21.13 8.22 -2.45
CA HIS A 374 21.78 7.01 -1.98
C HIS A 374 20.84 6.27 -1.04
N VAL A 375 20.62 4.99 -1.31
CA VAL A 375 19.85 4.08 -0.46
C VAL A 375 20.70 2.86 -0.17
N ASN A 376 20.82 2.49 1.09
CA ASN A 376 21.49 1.26 1.51
C ASN A 376 20.62 0.55 2.53
N LEU A 377 20.16 -0.66 2.19
CA LEU A 377 19.42 -1.56 3.06
C LEU A 377 20.28 -2.78 3.36
N HIS A 378 20.43 -3.10 4.62
CA HIS A 378 21.01 -4.34 5.10
C HIS A 378 19.97 -5.12 5.88
N ARG A 379 19.71 -6.35 5.45
CA ARG A 379 18.78 -7.29 6.09
C ARG A 379 19.50 -8.50 6.61
N THR A 380 19.19 -8.90 7.84
CA THR A 380 19.44 -10.24 8.33
C THR A 380 18.11 -10.94 8.59
N GLU A 381 18.02 -12.21 8.24
CA GLU A 381 16.83 -13.02 8.47
C GLU A 381 17.25 -14.40 8.98
N ASP A 382 16.76 -14.74 10.16
CA ASP A 382 16.91 -16.04 10.80
C ASP A 382 15.56 -16.75 10.82
N GLN A 383 15.49 -17.96 10.29
CA GLN A 383 14.29 -18.77 10.24
C GLN A 383 14.57 -20.15 10.80
N ASN A 384 13.73 -20.57 11.75
CA ASN A 384 13.74 -21.90 12.34
C ASN A 384 12.37 -22.54 12.09
N PHE A 385 12.36 -23.70 11.48
CA PHE A 385 11.16 -24.51 11.29
C PHE A 385 11.40 -25.89 11.91
N THR A 386 10.40 -26.37 12.68
CA THR A 386 10.37 -27.71 13.26
C THR A 386 9.00 -28.32 13.01
N GLY A 387 8.94 -29.51 12.47
CA GLY A 387 7.70 -30.20 12.12
C GLY A 387 8.02 -31.57 11.52
N SER A 388 7.46 -31.91 10.36
CA SER A 388 7.77 -33.11 9.60
C SER A 388 9.26 -33.21 9.17
N PHE A 389 9.95 -32.08 9.20
CA PHE A 389 11.41 -31.96 9.05
C PHE A 389 11.88 -30.77 9.91
N VAL A 390 13.19 -30.65 10.09
CA VAL A 390 13.80 -29.52 10.76
C VAL A 390 14.57 -28.69 9.72
N SER A 391 14.35 -27.38 9.71
CA SER A 391 15.09 -26.45 8.86
C SER A 391 15.51 -25.24 9.67
N VAL A 392 16.81 -24.94 9.63
CA VAL A 392 17.41 -23.74 10.23
C VAL A 392 18.10 -23.00 9.12
N SER A 393 17.74 -21.76 8.89
CA SER A 393 18.39 -20.93 7.89
C SER A 393 18.70 -19.54 8.47
N SER A 394 19.86 -19.03 8.11
CA SER A 394 20.26 -17.64 8.37
C SER A 394 20.69 -17.04 7.06
N SER A 395 20.11 -15.90 6.71
CA SER A 395 20.42 -15.19 5.48
C SER A 395 20.79 -13.75 5.75
N ARG A 396 21.72 -13.23 4.94
CA ARG A 396 22.07 -11.82 4.89
C ARG A 396 21.88 -11.33 3.47
N ALA A 397 21.25 -10.18 3.35
CA ALA A 397 21.04 -9.56 2.06
C ALA A 397 21.27 -8.04 2.15
N GLN A 398 21.78 -7.48 1.08
CA GLN A 398 22.04 -6.04 0.98
C GLN A 398 21.53 -5.52 -0.35
N GLU A 399 20.87 -4.35 -0.28
CA GLU A 399 20.51 -3.55 -1.44
C GLU A 399 21.21 -2.20 -1.33
N ARG A 400 21.92 -1.80 -2.40
CA ARG A 400 22.55 -0.48 -2.50
C ARG A 400 22.10 0.17 -3.79
N GLN A 401 21.57 1.37 -3.70
CA GLN A 401 21.17 2.17 -4.85
C GLN A 401 21.90 3.51 -4.82
N ASN A 402 22.51 3.88 -5.96
CA ASN A 402 23.08 5.20 -6.19
C ASN A 402 22.40 5.78 -7.42
N ILE A 403 21.85 6.95 -7.29
CA ILE A 403 21.03 7.59 -8.30
C ILE A 403 21.53 9.02 -8.49
N ILE A 404 21.65 9.43 -9.74
CA ILE A 404 21.89 10.81 -10.14
C ILE A 404 20.87 11.16 -11.22
N TRP A 405 20.28 12.33 -11.15
CA TRP A 405 19.33 12.75 -12.16
C TRP A 405 19.39 14.25 -12.42
N ALA A 406 18.99 14.62 -13.63
CA ALA A 406 18.86 15.99 -14.08
C ALA A 406 17.54 16.12 -14.85
N GLN A 407 16.84 17.23 -14.63
CA GLN A 407 15.59 17.57 -15.31
C GLN A 407 15.60 19.06 -15.65
N ASP A 408 15.00 19.39 -16.79
CA ASP A 408 14.66 20.75 -17.16
C ASP A 408 13.18 20.83 -17.52
N ASP A 409 12.48 21.75 -16.87
CA ASP A 409 11.12 22.16 -17.20
C ASP A 409 11.21 23.45 -18.00
N TRP A 410 11.04 23.35 -19.33
CA TRP A 410 11.14 24.48 -20.26
C TRP A 410 9.76 25.00 -20.65
N MET A 411 9.44 26.20 -20.20
CA MET A 411 8.22 26.91 -20.58
C MET A 411 8.43 27.60 -21.93
N VAL A 412 8.22 26.88 -23.04
CA VAL A 412 8.39 27.42 -24.41
C VAL A 412 7.42 28.57 -24.69
N ARG A 413 6.23 28.47 -24.14
CA ARG A 413 5.16 29.48 -24.15
C ARG A 413 4.31 29.30 -22.89
N PRO A 414 3.50 30.30 -22.49
CA PRO A 414 2.63 30.16 -21.31
C PRO A 414 1.66 28.97 -21.36
N ASP A 415 1.32 28.51 -22.58
CA ASP A 415 0.43 27.38 -22.82
C ASP A 415 1.17 26.07 -23.13
N VAL A 416 2.52 26.07 -23.27
CA VAL A 416 3.33 24.90 -23.66
C VAL A 416 4.55 24.76 -22.74
N THR A 417 4.63 23.64 -22.06
CA THR A 417 5.79 23.24 -21.24
C THR A 417 6.34 21.90 -21.72
N PHE A 418 7.64 21.82 -21.91
CA PHE A 418 8.37 20.57 -22.10
C PHE A 418 9.18 20.25 -20.85
N THR A 419 9.10 19.01 -20.39
CA THR A 419 9.95 18.45 -19.34
C THR A 419 10.80 17.37 -19.96
N TYR A 420 12.11 17.47 -19.83
CA TYR A 420 13.01 16.42 -20.26
C TYR A 420 14.11 16.20 -19.25
N GLY A 421 14.62 14.99 -19.19
CA GLY A 421 15.70 14.71 -18.27
C GLY A 421 16.24 13.30 -18.39
N LEU A 422 17.26 13.07 -17.61
CA LEU A 422 18.03 11.85 -17.59
C LEU A 422 18.26 11.40 -16.15
N ARG A 423 18.04 10.12 -15.89
CA ARG A 423 18.32 9.48 -14.61
C ARG A 423 19.34 8.36 -14.80
N GLY A 424 20.42 8.39 -14.05
CA GLY A 424 21.39 7.30 -13.94
C GLY A 424 21.11 6.53 -12.64
N GLU A 425 20.91 5.23 -12.74
CA GLU A 425 20.75 4.33 -11.60
C GLU A 425 21.82 3.26 -11.60
N ALA A 426 22.52 3.11 -10.47
CA ALA A 426 23.43 2.01 -10.20
C ALA A 426 22.93 1.26 -8.96
N ILE A 427 22.44 0.03 -9.17
CA ILE A 427 21.81 -0.78 -8.13
C ILE A 427 22.60 -2.07 -7.98
N ALA A 428 22.96 -2.40 -6.73
CA ALA A 428 23.61 -3.65 -6.36
C ALA A 428 22.74 -4.38 -5.34
N LEU A 429 22.40 -5.62 -5.65
CA LEU A 429 21.75 -6.57 -4.75
C LEU A 429 22.71 -7.70 -4.43
N SER A 430 22.86 -8.04 -3.17
CA SER A 430 23.65 -9.20 -2.76
C SER A 430 22.94 -10.01 -1.68
N SER A 431 23.03 -11.32 -1.79
CA SER A 431 22.57 -12.29 -0.79
C SER A 431 23.58 -13.44 -0.74
N ALA A 432 23.41 -14.39 0.18
CA ALA A 432 24.24 -15.59 0.22
C ALA A 432 24.13 -16.43 -1.07
N ALA A 433 23.00 -16.31 -1.79
CA ALA A 433 22.71 -17.12 -2.98
C ALA A 433 23.03 -16.40 -4.30
N ALA A 434 23.07 -15.06 -4.32
CA ALA A 434 23.24 -14.27 -5.55
C ALA A 434 23.86 -12.91 -5.27
N SER A 435 24.61 -12.42 -6.27
CA SER A 435 25.05 -11.03 -6.34
C SER A 435 24.77 -10.48 -7.73
N GLN A 436 24.04 -9.37 -7.79
CA GLN A 436 23.65 -8.73 -9.06
C GLN A 436 23.97 -7.25 -8.99
N GLN A 437 24.52 -6.72 -10.06
CA GLN A 437 24.75 -5.29 -10.21
C GLN A 437 24.24 -4.82 -11.56
N GLN A 438 23.52 -3.72 -11.57
CA GLN A 438 23.00 -3.10 -12.78
C GLN A 438 23.24 -1.60 -12.75
N SER A 439 23.67 -1.05 -13.89
CA SER A 439 23.77 0.39 -14.10
C SER A 439 23.05 0.75 -15.39
N ARG A 440 22.16 1.75 -15.34
CA ARG A 440 21.34 2.15 -16.49
C ARG A 440 21.15 3.65 -16.53
N LEU A 441 21.06 4.17 -17.76
CA LEU A 441 20.55 5.51 -18.07
C LEU A 441 19.09 5.39 -18.48
N LEU A 442 18.24 6.19 -17.87
CA LEU A 442 16.80 6.16 -18.02
C LEU A 442 16.34 7.56 -18.46
N PRO A 443 16.25 7.80 -19.78
CA PRO A 443 15.73 9.06 -20.30
C PRO A 443 14.23 9.16 -20.09
N SER A 444 13.74 10.40 -19.95
CA SER A 444 12.31 10.71 -19.96
C SER A 444 12.05 12.07 -20.60
N VAL A 445 10.89 12.18 -21.24
CA VAL A 445 10.37 13.42 -21.81
C VAL A 445 8.88 13.50 -21.55
N ALA A 446 8.40 14.69 -21.23
CA ALA A 446 6.97 14.98 -21.12
C ALA A 446 6.66 16.33 -21.78
N ALA A 447 5.44 16.48 -22.25
CA ALA A 447 4.93 17.71 -22.79
C ALA A 447 3.56 18.01 -22.20
N ARG A 448 3.32 19.27 -21.87
CA ARG A 448 2.02 19.83 -21.49
C ARG A 448 1.65 20.92 -22.47
N TRP A 449 0.45 20.85 -22.99
CA TRP A 449 -0.09 21.85 -23.91
C TRP A 449 -1.52 22.20 -23.52
N GLU A 450 -1.83 23.48 -23.46
CA GLU A 450 -3.14 24.02 -23.18
C GLU A 450 -3.67 24.79 -24.40
N PRO A 451 -4.15 24.08 -25.44
CA PRO A 451 -4.52 24.70 -26.73
C PRO A 451 -5.63 25.73 -26.62
N VAL A 452 -6.51 25.57 -25.66
CA VAL A 452 -7.57 26.51 -25.30
C VAL A 452 -7.71 26.51 -23.77
N ASP A 453 -8.20 27.60 -23.20
CA ASP A 453 -8.37 27.69 -21.74
C ASP A 453 -9.09 26.47 -21.17
N LYS A 454 -8.53 25.92 -20.10
CA LYS A 454 -9.06 24.75 -19.37
C LYS A 454 -9.10 23.42 -20.15
N LEU A 455 -8.49 23.33 -21.30
CA LEU A 455 -8.25 22.08 -22.00
C LEU A 455 -6.76 21.78 -21.97
N VAL A 456 -6.33 20.76 -21.22
CA VAL A 456 -4.93 20.39 -21.09
C VAL A 456 -4.68 19.03 -21.72
N ILE A 457 -3.69 18.97 -22.60
CA ILE A 457 -3.18 17.75 -23.22
C ILE A 457 -1.78 17.50 -22.66
N ARG A 458 -1.52 16.27 -22.24
CA ARG A 458 -0.18 15.83 -21.80
C ARG A 458 0.22 14.58 -22.51
N SER A 459 1.52 14.45 -22.72
CA SER A 459 2.11 13.20 -23.17
C SER A 459 3.44 13.00 -22.48
N SER A 460 3.77 11.76 -22.14
CA SER A 460 5.07 11.42 -21.59
C SER A 460 5.59 10.10 -22.13
N LEU A 461 6.90 10.02 -22.28
CA LEU A 461 7.64 8.81 -22.63
C LEU A 461 8.87 8.71 -21.75
N GLY A 462 9.09 7.54 -21.14
CA GLY A 462 10.25 7.35 -20.27
C GLY A 462 10.63 5.90 -20.06
N ALA A 463 11.91 5.69 -19.75
CA ALA A 463 12.45 4.38 -19.41
C ALA A 463 12.34 4.08 -17.91
N GLY A 464 12.28 2.80 -17.56
CA GLY A 464 12.26 2.34 -16.16
C GLY A 464 13.07 1.07 -15.96
N LEU A 465 13.63 0.93 -14.76
CA LEU A 465 14.35 -0.24 -14.28
C LEU A 465 13.70 -0.70 -12.98
N LYS A 466 13.33 -2.00 -12.90
CA LYS A 466 12.81 -2.61 -11.67
C LYS A 466 13.67 -3.79 -11.28
N MET A 467 14.35 -3.66 -10.16
CA MET A 467 15.15 -4.75 -9.60
C MET A 467 14.25 -5.81 -8.94
N PRO A 468 14.66 -7.08 -8.93
CA PRO A 468 14.05 -8.07 -8.07
C PRO A 468 14.17 -7.66 -6.61
N LYS A 469 13.22 -8.08 -5.78
CA LYS A 469 13.30 -7.88 -4.33
C LYS A 469 14.28 -8.86 -3.70
N LEU A 470 14.75 -8.56 -2.49
CA LEU A 470 15.69 -9.41 -1.77
C LEU A 470 15.13 -10.82 -1.51
N ASP A 471 13.85 -10.96 -1.19
CA ASP A 471 13.16 -12.24 -1.02
C ASP A 471 12.98 -13.01 -2.34
N GLU A 472 12.95 -12.31 -3.48
CA GLU A 472 12.80 -12.92 -4.80
C GLU A 472 14.10 -13.53 -5.32
N ILE A 473 15.25 -13.07 -4.86
CA ILE A 473 16.55 -13.64 -5.18
C ILE A 473 17.08 -14.58 -4.09
N SER A 474 16.41 -14.64 -2.93
CA SER A 474 16.76 -15.56 -1.85
C SER A 474 16.38 -17.00 -2.23
N ASN A 475 17.30 -17.94 -2.03
CA ASN A 475 16.99 -19.36 -2.22
C ASN A 475 16.43 -20.03 -0.95
N ALA A 476 16.22 -19.25 0.12
CA ALA A 476 15.57 -19.74 1.33
C ALA A 476 14.16 -20.25 1.00
N ALA A 477 13.83 -21.44 1.49
CA ALA A 477 12.54 -22.05 1.26
C ALA A 477 11.57 -21.63 2.37
N SER A 478 10.36 -21.18 1.98
CA SER A 478 9.20 -21.17 2.86
C SER A 478 8.37 -22.42 2.54
N PRO A 479 8.43 -23.45 3.39
CA PRO A 479 7.79 -24.73 3.09
C PRO A 479 6.27 -24.60 3.08
N SER A 480 5.61 -25.43 2.24
CA SER A 480 4.16 -25.60 2.32
C SER A 480 3.76 -26.15 3.70
N ILE A 481 2.73 -25.55 4.28
CA ILE A 481 2.15 -25.97 5.57
C ILE A 481 1.21 -27.17 5.47
N ALA A 482 0.75 -27.45 4.25
CA ALA A 482 -0.06 -28.61 3.89
C ALA A 482 0.80 -29.65 3.15
N ALA A 483 0.16 -30.70 2.67
CA ALA A 483 0.83 -31.64 1.76
C ALA A 483 1.35 -30.86 0.53
N ASN A 484 2.62 -31.00 0.22
CA ASN A 484 3.25 -30.30 -0.90
C ASN A 484 2.64 -30.78 -2.23
N THR A 485 1.88 -29.90 -2.86
CA THR A 485 1.21 -30.10 -4.15
C THR A 485 1.42 -28.88 -5.03
N PRO A 486 1.10 -28.95 -6.33
CA PRO A 486 1.26 -27.77 -7.20
C PRO A 486 0.48 -26.55 -6.73
N VAL A 487 -0.71 -26.71 -6.16
CA VAL A 487 -1.55 -25.61 -5.65
C VAL A 487 -1.14 -25.15 -4.24
N GLU A 488 -0.31 -25.92 -3.55
CA GLU A 488 0.25 -25.66 -2.21
C GLU A 488 1.76 -25.93 -2.21
N ALA A 489 2.46 -25.36 -3.18
CA ALA A 489 3.90 -25.54 -3.37
C ALA A 489 4.73 -24.78 -2.33
N ASP A 490 5.96 -25.25 -2.10
CA ASP A 490 6.96 -24.47 -1.37
C ASP A 490 7.24 -23.15 -2.09
N ARG A 491 7.45 -22.08 -1.35
CA ARG A 491 7.88 -20.81 -1.93
C ARG A 491 9.38 -20.64 -1.83
N ARG A 492 10.01 -20.28 -2.94
CA ARG A 492 11.42 -19.93 -3.00
C ARG A 492 11.64 -18.72 -3.91
N GLY A 493 12.73 -18.00 -3.72
CA GLY A 493 13.23 -17.04 -4.69
C GLY A 493 14.03 -17.72 -5.80
N ASN A 494 14.45 -16.91 -6.78
CA ASN A 494 15.29 -17.33 -7.90
C ASN A 494 16.55 -16.45 -7.97
N PRO A 495 17.73 -16.96 -7.58
CA PRO A 495 18.98 -16.21 -7.63
C PRO A 495 19.36 -15.67 -9.03
N ASN A 496 18.85 -16.31 -10.07
CA ASN A 496 19.11 -15.98 -11.48
C ASN A 496 18.11 -14.99 -12.08
N LEU A 497 17.21 -14.42 -11.25
CA LEU A 497 16.19 -13.50 -11.72
C LEU A 497 16.82 -12.20 -12.22
N ARG A 498 16.51 -11.80 -13.45
CA ARG A 498 16.99 -10.58 -14.09
C ARG A 498 16.08 -9.40 -13.79
N PRO A 499 16.61 -8.16 -13.70
CA PRO A 499 15.82 -6.96 -13.59
C PRO A 499 14.90 -6.73 -14.78
N GLU A 500 13.68 -6.26 -14.51
CA GLU A 500 12.74 -5.83 -15.54
C GLU A 500 13.12 -4.46 -16.09
N ARG A 501 13.10 -4.32 -17.42
CA ARG A 501 13.38 -3.06 -18.13
C ARG A 501 12.13 -2.63 -18.88
N SER A 502 11.69 -1.41 -18.69
CA SER A 502 10.46 -0.94 -19.30
C SER A 502 10.62 0.36 -20.06
N VAL A 503 9.74 0.56 -21.03
CA VAL A 503 9.44 1.84 -21.66
C VAL A 503 7.96 2.14 -21.41
N ASN A 504 7.68 3.31 -20.88
CA ASN A 504 6.36 3.76 -20.49
C ASN A 504 5.93 4.93 -21.37
N PHE A 505 4.71 4.89 -21.87
CA PHE A 505 4.08 5.95 -22.65
C PHE A 505 2.75 6.32 -21.99
N GLU A 506 2.44 7.62 -21.92
CA GLU A 506 1.15 8.15 -21.49
C GLU A 506 0.70 9.27 -22.42
N ALA A 507 -0.60 9.31 -22.71
CA ALA A 507 -1.27 10.41 -23.38
C ALA A 507 -2.55 10.74 -22.64
N VAL A 508 -2.67 11.98 -22.18
CA VAL A 508 -3.74 12.46 -21.31
C VAL A 508 -4.44 13.65 -21.94
N ILE A 509 -5.74 13.66 -21.88
CA ILE A 509 -6.56 14.83 -22.17
C ILE A 509 -7.43 15.15 -20.97
N GLU A 510 -7.44 16.40 -20.53
CA GLU A 510 -8.22 16.86 -19.38
C GLU A 510 -8.97 18.14 -19.69
N ARG A 511 -10.25 18.16 -19.35
CA ARG A 511 -11.08 19.35 -19.37
C ARG A 511 -11.36 19.81 -17.95
N TYR A 512 -10.88 21.00 -17.62
CA TYR A 512 -11.15 21.69 -16.37
C TYR A 512 -12.46 22.47 -16.49
N LEU A 513 -13.29 22.39 -15.47
CA LEU A 513 -14.62 23.01 -15.44
C LEU A 513 -14.54 24.45 -14.92
N ASP A 514 -15.51 25.27 -15.30
CA ASP A 514 -15.57 26.68 -14.91
C ASP A 514 -15.70 26.85 -13.39
N GLY A 515 -15.02 27.91 -12.85
CA GLY A 515 -15.04 28.20 -11.42
C GLY A 515 -14.40 27.10 -10.56
N ASP A 516 -13.40 26.42 -11.09
CA ASP A 516 -12.72 25.29 -10.43
C ASP A 516 -13.69 24.23 -9.92
N ALA A 517 -14.81 24.08 -10.66
CA ALA A 517 -15.83 23.09 -10.29
C ALA A 517 -15.35 21.65 -10.41
N GLY A 518 -14.23 21.40 -11.10
CA GLY A 518 -13.65 20.08 -11.21
C GLY A 518 -12.89 19.83 -12.51
N VAL A 519 -12.62 18.55 -12.76
CA VAL A 519 -11.88 18.06 -13.93
C VAL A 519 -12.46 16.73 -14.41
N ILE A 520 -12.48 16.54 -15.72
CA ILE A 520 -12.79 15.26 -16.38
C ILE A 520 -11.60 14.94 -17.29
N GLY A 521 -11.09 13.74 -17.21
CA GLY A 521 -9.90 13.32 -17.95
C GLY A 521 -9.99 11.91 -18.52
N ALA A 522 -9.23 11.71 -19.60
CA ALA A 522 -8.96 10.41 -20.17
C ALA A 522 -7.45 10.24 -20.34
N ASN A 523 -6.93 9.09 -19.95
CA ASN A 523 -5.53 8.71 -20.08
C ASN A 523 -5.42 7.40 -20.86
N LEU A 524 -4.61 7.39 -21.92
CA LEU A 524 -4.12 6.22 -22.61
C LEU A 524 -2.72 5.92 -22.10
N TYR A 525 -2.49 4.75 -21.55
CA TYR A 525 -1.16 4.31 -21.14
C TYR A 525 -0.72 3.06 -21.91
N ALA A 526 0.60 2.94 -22.09
CA ALA A 526 1.24 1.76 -22.64
C ALA A 526 2.60 1.54 -21.97
N ARG A 527 2.90 0.29 -21.61
CA ARG A 527 4.17 -0.13 -20.99
C ARG A 527 4.66 -1.40 -21.64
N SER A 528 5.83 -1.34 -22.26
CA SER A 528 6.56 -2.52 -22.74
C SER A 528 7.63 -2.89 -21.73
N THR A 529 7.59 -4.12 -21.20
CA THR A 529 8.53 -4.63 -20.20
C THR A 529 9.29 -5.81 -20.78
N GLN A 530 10.62 -5.74 -20.79
CA GLN A 530 11.52 -6.85 -21.08
C GLN A 530 11.90 -7.56 -19.78
N ASP A 531 12.19 -8.86 -19.86
CA ASP A 531 12.50 -9.72 -18.72
C ASP A 531 11.37 -9.70 -17.66
N PHE A 532 10.11 -9.62 -18.14
CA PHE A 532 8.92 -9.56 -17.28
C PHE A 532 8.86 -10.77 -16.36
N THR A 533 8.62 -10.53 -15.07
CA THR A 533 8.68 -11.54 -14.01
C THR A 533 7.30 -11.99 -13.60
N GLU A 534 7.05 -13.30 -13.67
CA GLU A 534 5.90 -13.97 -13.05
C GLU A 534 6.36 -15.17 -12.23
N ARG A 535 5.52 -15.65 -11.32
CA ARG A 535 5.80 -16.86 -10.53
C ARG A 535 5.29 -18.10 -11.29
N CYS A 536 6.05 -19.17 -11.24
CA CYS A 536 5.72 -20.44 -11.86
C CYS A 536 5.97 -21.59 -10.89
N VAL A 537 5.07 -22.57 -10.88
CA VAL A 537 5.17 -23.76 -10.06
C VAL A 537 5.81 -24.88 -10.87
N GLN A 538 6.88 -25.48 -10.35
CA GLN A 538 7.62 -26.56 -10.98
C GLN A 538 7.97 -27.65 -9.97
N LEU A 539 8.13 -28.89 -10.43
CA LEU A 539 8.61 -29.99 -9.61
C LEU A 539 10.15 -29.97 -9.57
N GLU A 540 10.70 -29.69 -8.39
CA GLU A 540 12.15 -29.71 -8.13
C GLU A 540 12.48 -30.95 -7.27
N GLY A 541 13.09 -31.97 -7.89
CA GLY A 541 13.27 -33.26 -7.25
C GLY A 541 11.93 -33.91 -6.94
N VAL A 542 11.56 -33.97 -5.65
CA VAL A 542 10.30 -34.59 -5.18
C VAL A 542 9.31 -33.55 -4.62
N ARG A 543 9.63 -32.26 -4.71
CA ARG A 543 8.79 -31.18 -4.15
C ARG A 543 8.36 -30.19 -5.21
N TRP A 544 7.11 -29.78 -5.13
CA TRP A 544 6.60 -28.65 -5.91
C TRP A 544 7.09 -27.35 -5.32
N VAL A 545 7.62 -26.47 -6.17
CA VAL A 545 8.22 -25.20 -5.79
C VAL A 545 7.65 -24.09 -6.67
N ASP A 546 7.15 -23.03 -6.03
CA ASP A 546 6.71 -21.79 -6.66
C ASP A 546 7.85 -20.76 -6.63
N ARG A 547 8.40 -20.38 -7.82
CA ARG A 547 9.50 -19.44 -7.99
C ARG A 547 9.16 -18.33 -8.96
N PRO A 548 9.74 -17.12 -8.81
CA PRO A 548 9.67 -16.09 -9.85
C PRO A 548 10.63 -16.45 -11.01
N TYR A 549 10.15 -16.24 -12.24
CA TYR A 549 10.93 -16.41 -13.48
C TYR A 549 10.72 -15.22 -14.42
N ASN A 550 11.72 -14.93 -15.25
CA ASN A 550 11.57 -13.98 -16.36
C ASN A 550 10.89 -14.68 -17.54
N GLU A 551 9.60 -14.46 -17.70
CA GLU A 551 8.74 -15.13 -18.71
C GLU A 551 8.89 -14.56 -20.12
N GLY A 552 9.65 -13.47 -20.29
CA GLY A 552 9.91 -12.85 -21.57
C GLY A 552 9.48 -11.37 -21.64
N ARG A 553 8.82 -10.99 -22.74
CA ARG A 553 8.36 -9.61 -22.94
C ARG A 553 6.88 -9.46 -22.64
N ALA A 554 6.53 -8.49 -21.80
CA ALA A 554 5.13 -8.13 -21.56
C ALA A 554 4.78 -6.77 -22.18
N MET A 555 3.53 -6.64 -22.62
CA MET A 555 2.92 -5.38 -23.05
C MET A 555 1.66 -5.14 -22.23
N HIS A 556 1.64 -4.05 -21.46
CA HIS A 556 0.48 -3.56 -20.73
C HIS A 556 0.01 -2.26 -21.36
N TRP A 557 -1.27 -2.14 -21.66
CA TRP A 557 -1.86 -0.91 -22.17
C TRP A 557 -3.32 -0.82 -21.73
N GLY A 558 -3.88 0.36 -21.80
CA GLY A 558 -5.28 0.53 -21.43
C GLY A 558 -5.69 1.98 -21.35
N TRP A 559 -6.95 2.17 -20.99
CA TRP A 559 -7.56 3.45 -20.77
C TRP A 559 -7.86 3.66 -19.29
N GLU A 560 -7.66 4.88 -18.83
CA GLU A 560 -8.16 5.35 -17.54
C GLU A 560 -9.02 6.57 -17.79
N LEU A 561 -10.25 6.54 -17.29
CA LEU A 561 -11.17 7.67 -17.31
C LEU A 561 -11.34 8.12 -15.87
N ASP A 562 -11.14 9.39 -15.60
CA ASP A 562 -11.32 9.94 -14.26
C ASP A 562 -12.06 11.28 -14.29
N GLY A 563 -12.80 11.55 -13.23
CA GLY A 563 -13.50 12.80 -13.06
C GLY A 563 -13.78 13.09 -11.59
N LYS A 564 -13.68 14.36 -11.26
CA LYS A 564 -14.09 14.94 -9.99
C LYS A 564 -14.80 16.25 -10.27
N MET A 565 -16.04 16.38 -9.79
CA MET A 565 -16.86 17.54 -10.15
C MET A 565 -17.79 17.93 -9.01
N ARG A 566 -17.83 19.21 -8.71
CA ARG A 566 -18.88 19.82 -7.90
C ARG A 566 -20.13 20.02 -8.74
N THR A 567 -21.28 19.71 -8.20
CA THR A 567 -22.54 19.68 -8.92
C THR A 567 -23.41 20.92 -8.68
N ASP A 568 -22.85 21.97 -8.09
CA ASP A 568 -23.58 23.22 -7.77
C ASP A 568 -24.27 23.81 -8.98
N SER A 569 -23.63 23.79 -10.16
CA SER A 569 -24.17 24.27 -11.44
C SER A 569 -25.35 23.44 -11.98
N TRP A 570 -25.51 22.20 -11.50
CA TRP A 570 -26.62 21.31 -11.87
C TRP A 570 -27.77 21.35 -10.88
N GLY A 571 -27.73 22.30 -9.92
CA GLY A 571 -28.75 22.46 -8.90
C GLY A 571 -28.60 21.54 -7.67
N TRP A 572 -27.70 20.58 -7.69
CA TRP A 572 -27.37 19.75 -6.53
C TRP A 572 -26.24 20.40 -5.73
N LYS A 573 -26.59 21.38 -4.91
CA LYS A 573 -25.66 22.24 -4.19
C LYS A 573 -24.90 21.49 -3.10
N GLY A 574 -23.58 21.71 -3.04
CA GLY A 574 -22.69 21.16 -2.01
C GLY A 574 -22.36 19.68 -2.21
N ALA A 575 -22.69 19.08 -3.35
CA ALA A 575 -22.29 17.74 -3.70
C ALA A 575 -21.01 17.75 -4.57
N THR A 576 -20.20 16.70 -4.41
CA THR A 576 -19.04 16.40 -5.25
C THR A 576 -19.15 14.95 -5.71
N VAL A 577 -19.14 14.73 -7.01
CA VAL A 577 -19.14 13.42 -7.64
C VAL A 577 -17.73 13.11 -8.09
N LYS A 578 -17.28 11.86 -7.87
CA LYS A 578 -15.98 11.34 -8.27
C LYS A 578 -16.17 10.01 -8.97
N ALA A 579 -15.40 9.77 -10.03
CA ALA A 579 -15.39 8.47 -10.69
C ALA A 579 -14.00 8.21 -11.29
N HIS A 580 -13.58 6.94 -11.26
CA HIS A 580 -12.38 6.48 -11.91
C HIS A 580 -12.63 5.08 -12.48
N LEU A 581 -12.33 4.88 -13.76
CA LEU A 581 -12.45 3.61 -14.47
C LEU A 581 -11.13 3.29 -15.14
N THR A 582 -10.58 2.09 -14.86
CA THR A 582 -9.41 1.53 -15.57
C THR A 582 -9.87 0.36 -16.41
N LEU A 583 -9.49 0.35 -17.70
CA LEU A 583 -9.71 -0.71 -18.66
C LEU A 583 -8.34 -1.30 -19.07
N PRO A 584 -7.76 -2.22 -18.28
CA PRO A 584 -6.43 -2.74 -18.52
C PRO A 584 -6.43 -3.87 -19.55
N HIS A 585 -5.35 -3.95 -20.31
CA HIS A 585 -5.03 -5.05 -21.20
C HIS A 585 -3.56 -5.41 -21.04
N ALA A 586 -3.26 -6.70 -20.82
CA ALA A 586 -1.91 -7.16 -20.58
C ALA A 586 -1.63 -8.47 -21.32
N GLN A 587 -0.51 -8.51 -22.05
CA GLN A 587 -0.07 -9.69 -22.82
C GLN A 587 1.39 -9.99 -22.52
N VAL A 588 1.73 -11.28 -22.49
CA VAL A 588 3.09 -11.79 -22.30
C VAL A 588 3.45 -12.67 -23.50
N ASN A 589 4.60 -12.39 -24.11
CA ASN A 589 5.25 -13.34 -25.02
C ASN A 589 6.07 -14.28 -24.15
N ASP A 590 5.46 -15.38 -23.76
CA ASP A 590 6.04 -16.39 -22.87
C ASP A 590 7.11 -17.17 -23.63
N THR A 591 8.38 -16.90 -23.31
CA THR A 591 9.52 -17.53 -24.01
C THR A 591 9.73 -18.99 -23.60
N ARG A 592 9.25 -19.38 -22.43
CA ARG A 592 9.32 -20.76 -21.94
C ARG A 592 8.36 -21.67 -22.70
N LEU A 593 7.16 -21.19 -23.01
CA LEU A 593 6.14 -21.94 -23.75
C LEU A 593 6.15 -21.63 -25.26
N GLY A 594 6.85 -20.58 -25.69
CA GLY A 594 6.86 -20.16 -27.09
C GLY A 594 5.52 -19.57 -27.58
N ILE A 595 4.68 -19.06 -26.70
CA ILE A 595 3.33 -18.60 -27.02
C ILE A 595 3.10 -17.14 -26.55
N ARG A 596 2.07 -16.53 -27.13
CA ARG A 596 1.53 -15.26 -26.64
C ARG A 596 0.27 -15.54 -25.83
N ARG A 597 0.22 -15.06 -24.60
CA ARG A 597 -0.90 -15.22 -23.66
C ARG A 597 -1.22 -13.94 -22.91
N MET A 598 -2.37 -13.91 -22.26
CA MET A 598 -2.68 -12.86 -21.27
C MET A 598 -1.74 -12.95 -20.06
N ALA A 599 -1.38 -11.80 -19.50
CA ALA A 599 -0.72 -11.76 -18.21
C ALA A 599 -1.66 -12.26 -17.10
N ARG A 600 -1.07 -12.84 -16.04
CA ARG A 600 -1.84 -13.41 -14.92
C ARG A 600 -2.65 -12.33 -14.20
N ASP A 601 -3.80 -12.72 -13.68
CA ASP A 601 -4.65 -11.93 -12.77
C ASP A 601 -5.03 -10.53 -13.28
N THR A 602 -5.08 -10.32 -14.61
CA THR A 602 -5.49 -9.04 -15.19
C THR A 602 -7.02 -8.92 -15.12
N PRO A 603 -7.59 -7.96 -14.37
CA PRO A 603 -9.03 -7.77 -14.32
C PRO A 603 -9.54 -7.17 -15.63
N ARG A 604 -10.79 -7.44 -16.00
CA ARG A 604 -11.40 -6.86 -17.20
C ARG A 604 -11.56 -5.35 -17.09
N TYR A 605 -11.91 -4.86 -15.91
CA TYR A 605 -11.93 -3.44 -15.54
C TYR A 605 -11.93 -3.26 -14.03
N VAL A 606 -11.54 -2.06 -13.60
CA VAL A 606 -11.63 -1.60 -12.21
C VAL A 606 -12.34 -0.27 -12.19
N LEU A 607 -13.38 -0.15 -11.35
CA LEU A 607 -14.20 1.04 -11.20
C LEU A 607 -14.18 1.51 -9.76
N SER A 608 -13.97 2.80 -9.54
CA SER A 608 -14.31 3.47 -8.29
C SER A 608 -15.24 4.65 -8.56
N ALA A 609 -16.28 4.83 -7.76
CA ALA A 609 -17.20 5.93 -7.86
C ALA A 609 -17.62 6.40 -6.46
N GLY A 610 -17.89 7.68 -6.29
CA GLY A 610 -18.30 8.22 -5.01
C GLY A 610 -19.00 9.55 -5.13
N VAL A 611 -19.79 9.84 -4.10
CA VAL A 611 -20.51 11.11 -3.92
C VAL A 611 -20.30 11.56 -2.49
N ASP A 612 -19.83 12.79 -2.33
CA ASP A 612 -19.75 13.49 -1.05
C ASP A 612 -20.74 14.65 -1.06
N GLN A 613 -21.58 14.77 -0.05
CA GLN A 613 -22.57 15.83 0.09
C GLN A 613 -22.36 16.62 1.36
N SER A 614 -22.23 17.91 1.25
CA SER A 614 -22.21 18.85 2.39
C SER A 614 -23.62 19.43 2.61
N LEU A 615 -24.08 19.42 3.86
CA LEU A 615 -25.37 19.96 4.33
C LEU A 615 -25.12 21.01 5.41
N PRO A 616 -24.65 22.24 5.06
CA PRO A 616 -24.23 23.25 6.05
C PRO A 616 -25.34 23.64 7.03
N LYS A 617 -26.60 23.70 6.57
CA LYS A 617 -27.77 24.00 7.42
C LYS A 617 -28.03 22.96 8.52
N LEU A 618 -27.61 21.72 8.28
CA LEU A 618 -27.72 20.60 9.23
C LEU A 618 -26.38 20.32 9.94
N GLN A 619 -25.38 21.21 9.77
CA GLN A 619 -24.02 21.02 10.30
C GLN A 619 -23.45 19.64 9.98
N SER A 620 -23.82 19.08 8.84
CA SER A 620 -23.58 17.68 8.50
C SER A 620 -22.95 17.53 7.12
N SER A 621 -22.28 16.41 6.91
CA SER A 621 -21.92 15.92 5.58
C SER A 621 -21.98 14.39 5.57
N TYR A 622 -22.25 13.82 4.40
CA TYR A 622 -22.20 12.38 4.21
C TYR A 622 -21.59 12.05 2.85
N GLY A 623 -21.17 10.84 2.69
CA GLY A 623 -20.70 10.34 1.40
C GLY A 623 -20.87 8.85 1.29
N VAL A 624 -20.90 8.40 0.04
CA VAL A 624 -20.97 6.99 -0.34
C VAL A 624 -19.91 6.75 -1.41
N SER A 625 -19.16 5.67 -1.28
CA SER A 625 -18.17 5.26 -2.28
C SER A 625 -18.31 3.78 -2.60
N LEU A 626 -18.13 3.46 -3.87
CA LEU A 626 -18.16 2.12 -4.41
C LEU A 626 -16.86 1.82 -5.11
N GLN A 627 -16.29 0.64 -4.82
CA GLN A 627 -15.15 0.08 -5.55
C GLN A 627 -15.55 -1.26 -6.13
N HIS A 628 -15.35 -1.45 -7.43
CA HIS A 628 -15.63 -2.68 -8.13
C HIS A 628 -14.41 -3.13 -8.92
N SER A 629 -13.95 -4.35 -8.65
CA SER A 629 -12.98 -5.06 -9.48
C SER A 629 -13.70 -6.16 -10.22
N ALA A 630 -13.64 -6.13 -11.53
CA ALA A 630 -14.24 -7.17 -12.36
C ALA A 630 -13.48 -8.50 -12.23
N LEU A 631 -14.06 -9.57 -12.77
CA LEU A 631 -13.43 -10.87 -12.89
C LEU A 631 -12.01 -10.72 -13.49
N SER A 632 -11.01 -11.37 -12.84
CA SER A 632 -9.69 -11.58 -13.42
C SER A 632 -9.44 -13.07 -13.65
N GLU A 633 -8.76 -13.37 -14.76
CA GLU A 633 -8.50 -14.74 -15.20
C GLU A 633 -7.02 -14.94 -15.50
N THR A 634 -6.52 -16.12 -15.19
CA THR A 634 -5.22 -16.62 -15.59
C THR A 634 -5.42 -17.84 -16.44
N ALA A 635 -4.86 -17.86 -17.65
CA ALA A 635 -4.91 -19.03 -18.55
C ALA A 635 -3.54 -19.28 -19.15
N ILE A 636 -2.85 -20.30 -18.67
CA ILE A 636 -1.58 -20.79 -19.20
C ILE A 636 -1.84 -22.20 -19.74
N PRO A 637 -1.83 -22.36 -21.08
CA PRO A 637 -2.18 -23.63 -21.71
C PRO A 637 -1.34 -24.80 -21.19
N GLY A 638 -2.03 -25.86 -20.77
CA GLY A 638 -1.40 -27.08 -20.27
C GLY A 638 -0.82 -27.01 -18.86
N GLU A 639 -0.86 -25.83 -18.20
CA GLU A 639 -0.25 -25.66 -16.88
C GLU A 639 -1.19 -25.08 -15.82
N GLN A 640 -1.85 -23.96 -16.12
CA GLN A 640 -2.61 -23.26 -15.09
C GLN A 640 -3.86 -22.56 -15.62
N ARG A 641 -4.95 -22.73 -14.89
CA ARG A 641 -6.15 -21.89 -14.99
C ARG A 641 -6.44 -21.29 -13.63
N GLY A 642 -6.63 -19.97 -13.59
CA GLY A 642 -6.92 -19.24 -12.35
C GLY A 642 -8.07 -18.26 -12.56
N MET A 643 -8.79 -17.95 -11.49
CA MET A 643 -9.89 -17.00 -11.51
C MET A 643 -9.99 -16.30 -10.16
N THR A 644 -10.13 -14.98 -10.17
CA THR A 644 -10.62 -14.21 -9.02
C THR A 644 -11.96 -13.61 -9.41
N ARG A 645 -13.01 -13.91 -8.65
CA ARG A 645 -14.37 -13.41 -8.92
C ARG A 645 -14.44 -11.91 -8.78
N ALA A 646 -15.38 -11.30 -9.50
CA ALA A 646 -15.70 -9.90 -9.37
C ALA A 646 -16.09 -9.57 -7.92
N ARG A 647 -15.63 -8.39 -7.44
CA ARG A 647 -15.86 -7.95 -6.07
C ARG A 647 -16.31 -6.49 -6.04
N THR A 648 -17.38 -6.22 -5.30
CA THR A 648 -17.93 -4.87 -5.10
C THR A 648 -17.90 -4.52 -3.63
N VAL A 649 -17.21 -3.44 -3.28
CA VAL A 649 -17.15 -2.88 -1.93
C VAL A 649 -17.91 -1.58 -1.91
N LEU A 650 -18.82 -1.43 -0.95
CA LEU A 650 -19.58 -0.21 -0.70
C LEU A 650 -19.23 0.33 0.68
N ASP A 651 -18.80 1.58 0.73
CA ASP A 651 -18.49 2.30 1.95
C ASP A 651 -19.36 3.56 2.05
N ALA A 652 -19.62 3.99 3.27
CA ALA A 652 -20.36 5.23 3.53
C ALA A 652 -19.84 5.91 4.80
N PHE A 653 -19.96 7.22 4.86
CA PHE A 653 -19.68 7.98 6.08
C PHE A 653 -20.77 9.05 6.32
N TRP A 654 -20.90 9.42 7.58
CA TRP A 654 -21.64 10.58 8.03
C TRP A 654 -20.81 11.34 9.05
N LEU A 655 -20.73 12.67 8.87
CA LEU A 655 -20.03 13.60 9.74
C LEU A 655 -21.04 14.62 10.26
N TYR A 656 -21.05 14.85 11.56
CA TYR A 656 -21.83 15.89 12.22
C TYR A 656 -20.91 16.83 12.99
N LYS A 657 -21.01 18.12 12.74
CA LYS A 657 -20.29 19.17 13.46
C LYS A 657 -21.03 19.49 14.76
N LEU A 658 -20.61 18.86 15.85
CA LEU A 658 -21.24 19.06 17.17
C LEU A 658 -21.03 20.49 17.68
N THR A 659 -19.80 21.00 17.51
CA THR A 659 -19.39 22.39 17.83
C THR A 659 -18.33 22.82 16.80
N PRO A 660 -17.92 24.10 16.78
CA PRO A 660 -16.76 24.52 15.95
C PRO A 660 -15.46 23.74 16.22
N ARG A 661 -15.35 23.12 17.40
CA ARG A 661 -14.14 22.40 17.85
C ARG A 661 -14.29 20.88 17.78
N PHE A 662 -15.50 20.34 17.79
CA PHE A 662 -15.76 18.90 17.87
C PHE A 662 -16.64 18.40 16.75
N ASN A 663 -16.25 17.30 16.14
CA ASN A 663 -17.01 16.55 15.16
C ASN A 663 -17.33 15.15 15.66
N LEU A 664 -18.48 14.63 15.27
CA LEU A 664 -18.83 13.23 15.37
C LEU A 664 -18.80 12.63 13.97
N ARG A 665 -18.12 11.51 13.79
CA ARG A 665 -18.08 10.78 12.52
C ARG A 665 -18.54 9.35 12.73
N MET A 666 -19.35 8.86 11.82
CA MET A 666 -19.68 7.45 11.66
C MET A 666 -19.22 6.99 10.28
N ALA A 667 -18.44 5.92 10.20
CA ALA A 667 -18.00 5.33 8.95
C ALA A 667 -18.38 3.86 8.90
N GLY A 668 -18.98 3.44 7.78
CA GLY A 668 -19.29 2.04 7.47
C GLY A 668 -18.45 1.58 6.29
N GLN A 669 -17.79 0.44 6.40
CA GLN A 669 -16.95 -0.13 5.34
C GLN A 669 -17.44 -1.53 4.98
N ASN A 670 -17.27 -1.89 3.70
CA ASN A 670 -17.71 -3.16 3.13
C ASN A 670 -19.17 -3.51 3.48
N LEU A 671 -20.07 -2.55 3.32
CA LEU A 671 -21.48 -2.69 3.71
C LEU A 671 -22.19 -3.82 2.97
N LEU A 672 -21.67 -4.25 1.81
CA LEU A 672 -22.20 -5.38 1.03
C LEU A 672 -21.67 -6.74 1.50
N LYS A 673 -20.75 -6.79 2.49
CA LYS A 673 -20.05 -8.03 2.92
C LYS A 673 -19.38 -8.76 1.75
N ALA A 674 -18.71 -8.02 0.88
CA ALA A 674 -18.08 -8.59 -0.31
C ALA A 674 -16.96 -9.58 0.07
N ASP A 675 -17.16 -10.85 -0.21
CA ASP A 675 -16.17 -11.91 -0.07
C ASP A 675 -15.09 -11.79 -1.17
N THR A 676 -13.94 -12.42 -0.95
CA THR A 676 -12.93 -12.62 -1.98
C THR A 676 -12.88 -14.09 -2.35
N VAL A 677 -13.22 -14.42 -3.58
CA VAL A 677 -13.26 -15.82 -4.08
C VAL A 677 -12.19 -16.00 -5.15
N ARG A 678 -11.31 -16.97 -4.94
CA ARG A 678 -10.23 -17.34 -5.85
C ARG A 678 -10.26 -18.81 -6.14
N GLN A 679 -10.00 -19.15 -7.39
CA GLN A 679 -9.80 -20.52 -7.82
C GLN A 679 -8.47 -20.62 -8.55
N ASN A 680 -7.71 -21.65 -8.28
CA ASN A 680 -6.48 -21.99 -8.96
C ASN A 680 -6.49 -23.46 -9.31
N ILE A 681 -6.21 -23.77 -10.57
CA ILE A 681 -6.15 -25.12 -11.11
C ILE A 681 -4.80 -25.26 -11.78
N ILE A 682 -4.00 -26.22 -11.35
CA ILE A 682 -2.72 -26.56 -11.96
C ILE A 682 -2.80 -27.95 -12.58
N THR A 683 -2.34 -28.06 -13.81
CA THR A 683 -2.32 -29.32 -14.57
C THR A 683 -0.87 -29.72 -14.83
N SER A 684 -0.52 -30.97 -14.58
CA SER A 684 0.80 -31.52 -14.89
C SER A 684 0.70 -33.04 -15.11
N ALA A 685 1.32 -33.54 -16.16
CA ALA A 685 1.40 -34.96 -16.50
C ALA A 685 0.04 -35.69 -16.45
N GLY A 686 -1.04 -35.06 -16.94
CA GLY A 686 -2.38 -35.63 -16.96
C GLY A 686 -3.13 -35.61 -15.62
N ASN A 687 -2.53 -35.03 -14.59
CA ASN A 687 -3.16 -34.82 -13.30
C ASN A 687 -3.58 -33.32 -13.18
N GLU A 688 -4.64 -33.09 -12.41
CA GLU A 688 -5.16 -31.75 -12.14
C GLU A 688 -5.33 -31.55 -10.62
N TRP A 689 -4.85 -30.43 -10.10
CA TRP A 689 -5.03 -30.00 -8.72
C TRP A 689 -5.78 -28.68 -8.70
N GLN A 690 -6.95 -28.68 -8.08
CA GLN A 690 -7.79 -27.52 -7.92
C GLN A 690 -7.81 -27.06 -6.47
N LEU A 691 -7.66 -25.75 -6.26
CA LEU A 691 -7.85 -25.10 -4.97
C LEU A 691 -8.77 -23.90 -5.15
N SER A 692 -9.91 -23.94 -4.46
CA SER A 692 -10.85 -22.80 -4.40
C SER A 692 -10.85 -22.24 -2.99
N ASN A 693 -10.52 -20.95 -2.84
CA ASN A 693 -10.51 -20.24 -1.57
C ASN A 693 -11.56 -19.12 -1.55
N THR A 694 -12.33 -19.06 -0.47
CA THR A 694 -13.27 -17.98 -0.19
C THR A 694 -12.89 -17.33 1.14
N ASP A 695 -12.32 -16.11 1.08
CA ASP A 695 -12.09 -15.27 2.25
C ASP A 695 -13.36 -14.46 2.52
N ARG A 696 -13.94 -14.60 3.71
CA ARG A 696 -15.18 -13.93 4.09
C ARG A 696 -15.00 -12.44 4.28
N GLY A 697 -15.90 -11.65 3.69
CA GLY A 697 -15.98 -10.23 3.90
C GLY A 697 -16.81 -9.85 5.12
N TYR A 698 -16.37 -8.83 5.87
CA TYR A 698 -17.08 -8.34 7.04
C TYR A 698 -17.42 -6.86 6.90
N ARG A 699 -18.59 -6.47 7.41
CA ARG A 699 -18.93 -5.07 7.61
C ARG A 699 -18.09 -4.53 8.76
N SER A 700 -17.60 -3.31 8.59
CA SER A 700 -16.97 -2.57 9.67
C SER A 700 -17.73 -1.27 9.88
N VAL A 701 -17.98 -0.93 11.14
CA VAL A 701 -18.57 0.36 11.54
C VAL A 701 -17.66 0.98 12.57
N LEU A 702 -17.32 2.26 12.38
CA LEU A 702 -16.46 3.04 13.27
C LEU A 702 -17.15 4.35 13.63
N PHE A 703 -17.29 4.61 14.92
CA PHE A 703 -17.72 5.91 15.48
C PHE A 703 -16.48 6.63 15.97
N THR A 704 -16.33 7.91 15.62
CA THR A 704 -15.17 8.70 15.96
C THR A 704 -15.60 10.08 16.47
N VAL A 705 -15.00 10.51 17.58
CA VAL A 705 -15.04 11.88 18.05
C VAL A 705 -13.72 12.53 17.66
N GLU A 706 -13.80 13.66 16.97
CA GLU A 706 -12.65 14.44 16.53
C GLU A 706 -12.72 15.81 17.17
N GLY A 707 -11.63 16.28 17.76
CA GLY A 707 -11.55 17.59 18.40
C GLY A 707 -10.32 18.38 17.97
N ARG A 708 -10.46 19.71 17.91
CA ARG A 708 -9.35 20.63 17.63
C ARG A 708 -9.56 21.95 18.37
N TRP A 709 -8.59 22.39 19.13
CA TRP A 709 -8.60 23.66 19.91
C TRP A 709 -7.23 24.29 20.05
#